data_dae157539778499a464d6feaa1d6106b
#
_entry.id   dae157539778499a464d6feaa1d6106b
#
_cell.length_a   1.000
_cell.length_b   1.000
_cell.length_c   1.000
_cell.angle_alpha   90.00
_cell.angle_beta   90.00
_cell.angle_gamma   90.00
#
_symmetry.space_group_name_H-M   'P 1'
#
loop_
_entity.id
_entity.type
_entity.pdbx_description
1 polymer ?
#
loop_
_entity_poly.entity_id
_entity_poly.type
_entity_poly.pdbx_seq_one_letter_code
_entity_poly.pdbx_strand_id
1 'polypeptide(L)'
;MKRRILSLFLLVAMIAGLLGFSVVMDAASVSYRYRGDMDADGKFLLADVLAVARFVLVADPAADEITKQVADVNRDGKTGLADVMILAKYVVGGGIRPAMLPVEYELIDDTPSVRLLYNDQRPVTVQDIGVDQVIGLRFYATAPFDGLDIQMNGGGSAEFALYEWHESVPVSRMSDPLWKEERTFDQLAKVELRFSEKPVYEYLLCITELSENVSIQICDGIVSEKRGILYVDGRQHPRTMLAQIHYSKNPVEDGGVLTTTQDITYVWPDAEEPEDFEILTVRDAMPDTWVATDGLDRTLSENEQVGDVKEDKYVGIFYWDWHVSQSYNPYSMTNNHELLIGATGEKYAQTDWLASNLAGNHFWGESIFGYYKTDEDWVLRKHAELLAAAGIDFIAFDNTNGTLTFKESYEHIFKVFDDARRDGVKTPKITFMLPFGGGNNSCEQIKQLYYDIYQKGRYQDLWFYWEGKPFLMAHGDSVTADRAPEGRVIKEFFTFRGPVASYHGASGQYWSWCNLYPQVPCYNEDGTVEQVAVSVAQNYDPDSQSTSTMSNPKSFNRAYTKENGYSENPETDMLYGLNFAEQFEYALSLDPEVIFITGWNEWIVGNQSGHFTDQFTPLASRDIEPSKGVLKDHYYYQMVEFIRRFKGVRSVPEATAEKTIDIYSAQDQWNDVGPNYIAYADNVDHRDGYGYYDANSFVEGVGGTQRVHYVNTTGRNDIVNAKVARDTEYLYFMVETAENLTAATDSSWMQLFLDIGDSEENWETFEYIVNRTSPGEKAILERSTGGWNWETVGQISYSVQGNRLQLQIPKSLLGIESDSFTINFKWADNAQVDGDIMDFYANGDVAPLGRFKYQYQA
;
A
#
# COMPACT_ATOMS: atom_id res chain seq x y z
N MET A 1 35.75 5.29 29.90
CA MET A 1 34.63 4.65 30.57
C MET A 1 34.57 4.97 32.03
N LYS A 2 35.55 4.58 32.89
CA LYS A 2 35.52 4.87 34.35
C LYS A 2 35.28 6.36 34.72
N ARG A 3 35.86 7.33 34.01
CA ARG A 3 35.64 8.77 34.26
C ARG A 3 34.23 9.28 33.93
N ARG A 4 33.56 8.72 32.92
CA ARG A 4 32.16 9.10 32.56
C ARG A 4 31.15 8.50 33.54
N ILE A 5 31.40 7.31 34.04
CA ILE A 5 30.57 6.66 35.09
C ILE A 5 30.67 7.45 36.39
N LEU A 6 31.88 7.92 36.74
CA LEU A 6 32.09 8.73 37.96
C LEU A 6 31.44 10.13 37.83
N SER A 7 31.41 10.70 36.64
CA SER A 7 30.72 11.98 36.36
C SER A 7 29.21 11.86 36.47
N LEU A 8 28.65 10.73 36.01
CA LEU A 8 27.22 10.44 36.17
C LEU A 8 26.85 10.21 37.62
N PHE A 9 27.69 9.53 38.37
CA PHE A 9 27.52 9.32 39.81
C PHE A 9 27.58 10.62 40.61
N LEU A 10 28.49 11.52 40.28
CA LEU A 10 28.60 12.83 40.90
C LEU A 10 27.42 13.77 40.56
N LEU A 11 26.89 13.65 39.34
CA LEU A 11 25.70 14.41 38.90
C LEU A 11 24.45 13.93 39.62
N VAL A 12 24.29 12.59 39.76
CA VAL A 12 23.19 11.97 40.50
C VAL A 12 23.27 12.32 41.99
N ALA A 13 24.45 12.30 42.59
CA ALA A 13 24.65 12.68 43.99
C ALA A 13 24.42 14.17 44.28
N MET A 14 24.75 15.05 43.32
CA MET A 14 24.48 16.51 43.45
C MET A 14 22.99 16.84 43.34
N ILE A 15 22.25 16.12 42.48
CA ILE A 15 20.80 16.34 42.30
C ILE A 15 20.02 15.78 43.48
N ALA A 16 20.43 14.62 44.03
CA ALA A 16 19.80 14.02 45.22
C ALA A 16 19.94 14.87 46.51
N GLY A 17 20.93 15.78 46.57
CA GLY A 17 21.11 16.71 47.67
C GLY A 17 20.21 17.94 47.66
N LEU A 18 19.52 18.20 46.55
CA LEU A 18 18.73 19.44 46.35
C LEU A 18 17.20 19.24 46.43
N LEU A 19 16.72 18.01 46.46
CA LEU A 19 15.27 17.74 46.46
C LEU A 19 14.92 16.87 47.70
N GLY A 20 14.50 17.50 48.76
CA GLY A 20 13.88 16.84 49.91
C GLY A 20 12.45 16.44 49.59
N PHE A 21 12.23 15.24 49.04
CA PHE A 21 10.90 14.67 48.87
C PHE A 21 10.63 13.68 50.02
N SER A 22 9.59 13.93 50.78
CA SER A 22 8.98 12.96 51.69
C SER A 22 7.86 12.25 50.93
N VAL A 23 8.01 10.94 50.78
CA VAL A 23 6.95 10.10 50.23
C VAL A 23 5.95 9.83 51.35
N VAL A 24 4.74 10.30 51.24
CA VAL A 24 3.59 9.95 52.08
C VAL A 24 2.91 8.77 51.38
N MET A 25 2.96 7.60 51.97
CA MET A 25 2.16 6.47 51.48
C MET A 25 0.75 6.54 52.07
N ASP A 26 -0.24 6.67 51.21
CA ASP A 26 -1.64 6.53 51.56
C ASP A 26 -2.08 5.09 51.26
N ALA A 27 -2.53 4.42 52.29
CA ALA A 27 -2.86 3.01 52.26
C ALA A 27 -4.36 2.82 52.09
N ALA A 28 -4.85 2.82 50.84
CA ALA A 28 -6.14 2.21 50.51
C ALA A 28 -6.43 2.29 48.97
N SER A 29 -5.67 1.59 48.17
CA SER A 29 -6.08 1.04 46.90
C SER A 29 -5.05 0.00 46.47
N VAL A 30 -5.50 -1.15 45.99
CA VAL A 30 -4.59 -2.15 45.40
C VAL A 30 -4.02 -1.53 44.14
N SER A 31 -2.85 -0.89 44.23
CA SER A 31 -2.13 -0.38 43.11
C SER A 31 -1.18 -1.43 42.60
N TYR A 32 -1.30 -1.77 41.32
CA TYR A 32 -0.33 -2.65 40.68
C TYR A 32 1.04 -1.96 40.71
N ARG A 33 2.07 -2.67 41.10
CA ARG A 33 3.42 -2.17 41.13
C ARG A 33 4.31 -2.89 40.15
N TYR A 34 5.08 -2.11 39.45
CA TYR A 34 6.15 -2.64 38.62
C TYR A 34 7.49 -2.57 39.33
N ARG A 35 8.39 -3.47 38.96
CA ARG A 35 9.77 -3.38 39.42
C ARG A 35 10.37 -2.11 38.82
N GLY A 36 10.98 -1.31 39.64
CA GLY A 36 11.54 -0.01 39.27
C GLY A 36 10.58 1.18 39.40
N ASP A 37 9.28 0.98 39.53
CA ASP A 37 8.29 2.02 39.80
C ASP A 37 8.20 2.29 41.30
N MET A 38 9.06 3.19 41.79
CA MET A 38 9.25 3.42 43.21
C MET A 38 8.14 4.27 43.84
N ASP A 39 7.48 5.11 43.08
CA ASP A 39 6.40 5.97 43.58
C ASP A 39 4.98 5.44 43.23
N ALA A 40 4.92 4.31 42.53
CA ALA A 40 3.69 3.60 42.20
C ALA A 40 2.72 4.43 41.32
N ASP A 41 3.25 5.29 40.45
CA ASP A 41 2.46 6.10 39.54
C ASP A 41 2.20 5.40 38.17
N GLY A 42 2.77 4.21 37.99
CA GLY A 42 2.65 3.38 36.79
C GLY A 42 3.56 3.80 35.65
N LYS A 43 4.41 4.80 35.84
CA LYS A 43 5.36 5.32 34.86
C LYS A 43 6.78 5.03 35.27
N PHE A 44 7.69 5.02 34.30
CA PHE A 44 9.12 4.85 34.57
C PHE A 44 9.83 6.13 34.13
N LEU A 45 10.17 6.95 35.11
CA LEU A 45 10.79 8.24 34.90
C LEU A 45 12.19 8.31 35.56
N LEU A 46 12.90 9.41 35.31
CA LEU A 46 14.19 9.65 35.97
C LEU A 46 14.05 9.67 37.49
N ALA A 47 12.88 10.02 38.02
CA ALA A 47 12.58 9.99 39.45
C ALA A 47 12.73 8.58 40.01
N ASP A 48 12.23 7.55 39.31
CA ASP A 48 12.34 6.14 39.71
C ASP A 48 13.78 5.66 39.70
N VAL A 49 14.54 5.99 38.66
CA VAL A 49 15.97 5.67 38.58
C VAL A 49 16.71 6.25 39.77
N LEU A 50 16.42 7.48 40.16
CA LEU A 50 17.01 8.15 41.30
C LEU A 50 16.56 7.50 42.64
N ALA A 51 15.30 7.08 42.73
CA ALA A 51 14.75 6.41 43.90
C ALA A 51 15.38 5.02 44.10
N VAL A 52 15.49 4.21 43.03
CA VAL A 52 16.21 2.91 43.09
C VAL A 52 17.69 3.12 43.44
N ALA A 53 18.35 4.10 42.80
CA ALA A 53 19.75 4.44 43.10
C ALA A 53 19.93 4.86 44.57
N ARG A 54 19.02 5.65 45.10
CA ARG A 54 19.03 6.06 46.52
C ARG A 54 18.82 4.85 47.41
N PHE A 55 17.90 3.96 47.10
CA PHE A 55 17.65 2.74 47.82
C PHE A 55 18.89 1.82 47.91
N VAL A 56 19.61 1.70 46.77
CA VAL A 56 20.88 0.97 46.69
C VAL A 56 21.98 1.61 47.56
N LEU A 57 22.07 2.96 47.57
CA LEU A 57 23.13 3.68 48.27
C LEU A 57 22.93 3.77 49.77
N VAL A 58 21.68 3.89 50.22
CA VAL A 58 21.37 4.14 51.63
C VAL A 58 21.08 2.85 52.40
N ALA A 59 20.81 1.76 51.70
CA ALA A 59 20.55 0.43 52.24
C ALA A 59 19.67 0.46 53.50
N ASP A 60 18.40 0.83 53.40
CA ASP A 60 17.48 0.89 54.53
C ASP A 60 17.11 -0.53 54.99
N PRO A 61 17.62 -1.00 56.14
CA PRO A 61 17.30 -2.35 56.61
C PRO A 61 15.84 -2.49 57.07
N ALA A 62 15.13 -1.38 57.26
CA ALA A 62 13.74 -1.35 57.68
C ALA A 62 12.74 -1.23 56.53
N ALA A 63 13.22 -1.18 55.29
CA ALA A 63 12.35 -1.18 54.10
C ALA A 63 11.50 -2.45 54.10
N ASP A 64 10.20 -2.28 53.76
CA ASP A 64 9.29 -3.41 53.59
C ASP A 64 9.69 -4.30 52.42
N GLU A 65 9.15 -5.51 52.42
CA GLU A 65 9.51 -6.51 51.42
C GLU A 65 9.07 -6.10 49.99
N ILE A 66 7.98 -5.36 49.86
CA ILE A 66 7.49 -4.86 48.59
C ILE A 66 8.46 -3.83 48.02
N THR A 67 8.91 -2.88 48.82
CA THR A 67 9.90 -1.88 48.38
C THR A 67 11.20 -2.53 47.91
N LYS A 68 11.65 -3.60 48.57
CA LYS A 68 12.83 -4.38 48.16
C LYS A 68 12.59 -5.05 46.81
N GLN A 69 11.42 -5.63 46.61
CA GLN A 69 11.06 -6.30 45.38
C GLN A 69 10.89 -5.30 44.22
N VAL A 70 10.33 -4.09 44.48
CA VAL A 70 10.26 -3.01 43.51
C VAL A 70 11.65 -2.58 43.05
N ALA A 71 12.58 -2.45 44.00
CA ALA A 71 13.94 -2.01 43.72
C ALA A 71 14.83 -3.08 43.04
N ASP A 72 14.44 -4.36 43.11
CA ASP A 72 15.10 -5.47 42.42
C ASP A 72 14.53 -5.62 40.97
N VAL A 73 15.05 -4.79 40.09
CA VAL A 73 14.56 -4.68 38.72
C VAL A 73 14.90 -5.91 37.87
N ASN A 74 16.06 -6.52 38.13
CA ASN A 74 16.56 -7.67 37.35
C ASN A 74 16.13 -9.04 37.91
N ARG A 75 15.38 -9.07 39.01
CA ARG A 75 14.86 -10.29 39.69
C ARG A 75 15.93 -11.24 40.20
N ASP A 76 17.12 -10.76 40.53
CA ASP A 76 18.18 -11.63 41.06
C ASP A 76 18.11 -11.78 42.60
N GLY A 77 17.10 -11.22 43.25
CA GLY A 77 16.88 -11.23 44.70
C GLY A 77 17.77 -10.24 45.45
N LYS A 78 18.45 -9.33 44.76
CA LYS A 78 19.34 -8.33 45.33
C LYS A 78 19.13 -7.00 44.64
N THR A 79 19.03 -5.94 45.44
CA THR A 79 19.01 -4.59 44.89
C THR A 79 20.43 -4.05 44.78
N GLY A 80 20.88 -3.69 43.60
CA GLY A 80 22.25 -3.26 43.32
C GLY A 80 22.37 -2.29 42.16
N LEU A 81 23.60 -2.00 41.73
CA LEU A 81 23.87 -1.09 40.63
C LEU A 81 23.32 -1.62 39.28
N ALA A 82 23.18 -2.94 39.15
CA ALA A 82 22.59 -3.57 37.95
C ALA A 82 21.15 -3.11 37.73
N ASP A 83 20.33 -3.06 38.82
CA ASP A 83 18.95 -2.61 38.77
C ASP A 83 18.81 -1.16 38.33
N VAL A 84 19.65 -0.28 38.89
CA VAL A 84 19.73 1.13 38.53
C VAL A 84 20.08 1.26 37.02
N MET A 85 21.01 0.45 36.52
CA MET A 85 21.45 0.51 35.14
C MET A 85 20.38 0.00 34.15
N ILE A 86 19.66 -1.06 34.52
CA ILE A 86 18.56 -1.61 33.70
C ILE A 86 17.44 -0.60 33.63
N LEU A 87 16.99 -0.06 34.76
CA LEU A 87 15.95 0.95 34.79
C LEU A 87 16.36 2.24 34.05
N ALA A 88 17.59 2.71 34.26
CA ALA A 88 18.11 3.87 33.56
C ALA A 88 18.20 3.63 32.05
N LYS A 89 18.60 2.43 31.62
CA LYS A 89 18.63 2.06 30.20
C LYS A 89 17.23 2.08 29.60
N TYR A 90 16.24 1.61 30.30
CA TYR A 90 14.85 1.65 29.88
C TYR A 90 14.35 3.10 29.74
N VAL A 91 14.52 3.91 30.76
CA VAL A 91 14.07 5.32 30.81
C VAL A 91 14.69 6.17 29.71
N VAL A 92 15.91 5.86 29.25
CA VAL A 92 16.56 6.59 28.12
C VAL A 92 16.31 5.95 26.75
N GLY A 93 15.37 5.02 26.66
CA GLY A 93 14.94 4.43 25.39
C GLY A 93 15.75 3.25 24.89
N GLY A 94 16.31 2.44 25.78
CA GLY A 94 17.04 1.26 25.35
C GLY A 94 17.03 0.15 26.40
N GLY A 95 16.08 -0.76 26.36
CA GLY A 95 16.00 -1.89 27.26
C GLY A 95 14.59 -2.46 27.39
N ILE A 96 14.47 -3.59 28.06
CA ILE A 96 13.19 -4.26 28.32
C ILE A 96 12.50 -3.58 29.51
N ARG A 97 11.19 -3.39 29.43
CA ARG A 97 10.36 -2.83 30.49
C ARG A 97 10.47 -3.68 31.76
N PRO A 98 10.63 -3.07 32.94
CA PRO A 98 10.64 -3.81 34.21
C PRO A 98 9.32 -4.56 34.44
N ALA A 99 9.43 -5.77 34.97
CA ALA A 99 8.27 -6.64 35.17
C ALA A 99 7.36 -6.17 36.31
N MET A 100 6.08 -6.50 36.21
CA MET A 100 5.11 -6.28 37.25
C MET A 100 5.43 -7.20 38.48
N LEU A 101 5.15 -6.74 39.68
CA LEU A 101 5.24 -7.54 40.91
C LEU A 101 4.01 -8.45 41.06
N PRO A 102 4.17 -9.65 41.58
CA PRO A 102 3.03 -10.43 42.05
C PRO A 102 2.27 -9.63 43.13
N VAL A 103 0.98 -9.51 42.99
CA VAL A 103 0.12 -8.75 43.91
C VAL A 103 -0.47 -9.69 44.97
N GLU A 104 -0.53 -9.28 46.23
CA GLU A 104 -1.38 -9.92 47.23
C GLU A 104 -2.83 -9.63 46.84
N TYR A 105 -3.66 -10.66 46.75
CA TYR A 105 -5.04 -10.60 46.32
C TYR A 105 -5.98 -10.95 47.46
N GLU A 106 -7.17 -10.32 47.48
CA GLU A 106 -8.25 -10.73 48.38
C GLU A 106 -9.12 -11.77 47.69
N LEU A 107 -9.46 -12.81 48.40
CA LEU A 107 -10.37 -13.86 47.94
C LEU A 107 -11.76 -13.68 48.54
N ILE A 108 -12.80 -13.99 47.77
CA ILE A 108 -14.14 -14.14 48.31
C ILE A 108 -14.19 -15.38 49.20
N ASP A 109 -13.66 -16.47 48.65
CA ASP A 109 -13.53 -17.75 49.31
C ASP A 109 -12.50 -18.65 48.57
N ASP A 110 -12.22 -19.84 49.14
CA ASP A 110 -11.29 -20.81 48.57
C ASP A 110 -11.94 -21.75 47.52
N THR A 111 -13.14 -21.45 47.02
CA THR A 111 -13.80 -22.29 46.02
C THR A 111 -13.35 -21.94 44.59
N PRO A 112 -13.21 -22.97 43.72
CA PRO A 112 -12.88 -22.69 42.30
C PRO A 112 -14.03 -21.95 41.60
N SER A 113 -13.66 -21.07 40.64
CA SER A 113 -14.64 -20.36 39.82
C SER A 113 -14.19 -20.25 38.36
N VAL A 114 -15.14 -19.98 37.48
CA VAL A 114 -14.88 -19.75 36.03
C VAL A 114 -15.36 -18.36 35.63
N ARG A 115 -14.54 -17.63 34.96
CA ARG A 115 -14.85 -16.28 34.47
C ARG A 115 -14.65 -16.14 32.97
N LEU A 116 -15.50 -15.35 32.30
CA LEU A 116 -15.37 -15.05 30.89
C LEU A 116 -14.31 -13.97 30.67
N LEU A 117 -13.46 -14.18 29.67
CA LEU A 117 -12.49 -13.21 29.19
C LEU A 117 -13.04 -12.37 28.04
N TYR A 118 -14.35 -12.42 27.77
CA TYR A 118 -15.07 -11.68 26.74
C TYR A 118 -16.43 -11.18 27.22
N ASN A 119 -17.11 -10.37 26.41
CA ASN A 119 -18.46 -9.87 26.74
C ASN A 119 -19.52 -10.75 26.06
N ASP A 120 -20.20 -11.58 26.83
CA ASP A 120 -21.25 -12.51 26.35
C ASP A 120 -22.52 -11.83 25.84
N GLN A 121 -22.66 -10.51 26.04
CA GLN A 121 -23.79 -9.70 25.51
C GLN A 121 -23.54 -9.17 24.09
N ARG A 122 -22.41 -9.54 23.46
CA ARG A 122 -22.01 -9.06 22.16
C ARG A 122 -22.06 -10.17 21.11
N PRO A 123 -22.28 -9.82 19.83
CA PRO A 123 -22.26 -10.78 18.73
C PRO A 123 -20.94 -11.53 18.64
N VAL A 124 -21.03 -12.83 18.33
CA VAL A 124 -19.90 -13.72 18.11
C VAL A 124 -19.76 -13.94 16.61
N THR A 125 -18.53 -13.89 16.13
CA THR A 125 -18.17 -14.20 14.74
C THR A 125 -17.00 -15.18 14.71
N VAL A 126 -16.73 -15.75 13.53
CA VAL A 126 -15.57 -16.62 13.31
C VAL A 126 -14.49 -15.79 12.61
N GLN A 127 -13.25 -15.96 13.06
CA GLN A 127 -12.06 -15.39 12.45
C GLN A 127 -11.21 -16.53 11.92
N ASP A 128 -11.02 -16.57 10.60
CA ASP A 128 -10.09 -17.49 9.97
C ASP A 128 -8.65 -17.12 10.29
N ILE A 129 -7.80 -18.13 10.43
CA ILE A 129 -6.40 -17.97 10.83
C ILE A 129 -5.54 -18.74 9.84
N GLY A 130 -4.50 -18.10 9.32
CA GLY A 130 -3.48 -18.75 8.48
C GLY A 130 -2.59 -19.69 9.32
N VAL A 131 -2.06 -20.73 8.69
CA VAL A 131 -1.22 -21.76 9.32
C VAL A 131 0.04 -21.20 9.98
N ASP A 132 0.59 -20.12 9.46
CA ASP A 132 1.82 -19.48 9.95
C ASP A 132 1.55 -18.35 10.96
N GLN A 133 0.29 -18.04 11.25
CA GLN A 133 -0.05 -16.94 12.14
C GLN A 133 0.15 -17.30 13.61
N VAL A 134 0.50 -16.30 14.41
CA VAL A 134 0.62 -16.37 15.86
C VAL A 134 -0.55 -15.66 16.50
N ILE A 135 -1.37 -16.40 17.23
CA ILE A 135 -2.47 -15.85 18.00
C ILE A 135 -2.03 -15.67 19.44
N GLY A 136 -2.23 -14.48 20.00
CA GLY A 136 -1.93 -14.16 21.38
C GLY A 136 -3.18 -13.70 22.13
N LEU A 137 -3.52 -14.30 23.24
CA LEU A 137 -4.52 -13.81 24.17
C LEU A 137 -3.83 -13.31 25.44
N ARG A 138 -3.75 -12.00 25.61
CA ARG A 138 -3.27 -11.36 26.83
C ARG A 138 -4.40 -11.23 27.83
N PHE A 139 -4.21 -11.58 29.05
CA PHE A 139 -5.20 -11.45 30.10
C PHE A 139 -4.53 -11.26 31.48
N TYR A 140 -5.27 -10.65 32.36
CA TYR A 140 -4.85 -10.51 33.78
C TYR A 140 -5.63 -11.50 34.67
N ALA A 141 -4.88 -12.34 35.40
CA ALA A 141 -5.47 -13.24 36.37
C ALA A 141 -5.61 -12.53 37.74
N THR A 142 -6.83 -12.35 38.20
CA THR A 142 -7.15 -11.67 39.47
C THR A 142 -7.14 -12.61 40.71
N ALA A 143 -6.96 -13.91 40.50
CA ALA A 143 -6.73 -14.93 41.49
C ALA A 143 -5.83 -16.03 40.90
N PRO A 144 -5.29 -16.96 41.70
CA PRO A 144 -4.61 -18.13 41.19
C PRO A 144 -5.52 -18.93 40.26
N PHE A 145 -4.96 -19.42 39.14
CA PHE A 145 -5.70 -20.15 38.13
C PHE A 145 -4.92 -21.35 37.61
N ASP A 146 -5.62 -22.35 37.11
CA ASP A 146 -5.07 -23.63 36.69
C ASP A 146 -5.58 -24.08 35.30
N GLY A 147 -6.29 -23.19 34.59
CA GLY A 147 -6.72 -23.50 33.25
C GLY A 147 -7.40 -22.39 32.48
N LEU A 148 -7.48 -22.61 31.19
CA LEU A 148 -8.22 -21.79 30.23
C LEU A 148 -9.07 -22.71 29.34
N ASP A 149 -10.25 -22.25 28.97
CA ASP A 149 -11.04 -22.89 27.91
C ASP A 149 -11.14 -21.92 26.76
N ILE A 150 -10.93 -22.40 25.53
CA ILE A 150 -10.92 -21.60 24.33
C ILE A 150 -11.86 -22.20 23.31
N GLN A 151 -12.62 -21.36 22.64
CA GLN A 151 -13.49 -21.79 21.58
C GLN A 151 -12.78 -21.73 20.23
N MET A 152 -12.45 -22.93 19.70
CA MET A 152 -11.87 -23.12 18.39
C MET A 152 -12.93 -23.56 17.39
N ASN A 153 -12.68 -23.32 16.09
CA ASN A 153 -13.56 -23.74 15.00
C ASN A 153 -12.71 -24.31 13.86
N GLY A 154 -13.31 -25.27 13.08
CA GLY A 154 -12.54 -26.06 12.11
C GLY A 154 -11.74 -27.18 12.77
N GLY A 155 -11.81 -28.43 12.26
CA GLY A 155 -11.04 -29.54 12.82
C GLY A 155 -9.56 -29.45 12.51
N GLY A 156 -8.70 -29.78 13.49
CA GLY A 156 -7.26 -29.69 13.27
C GLY A 156 -6.43 -29.82 14.53
N SER A 157 -5.22 -29.30 14.52
CA SER A 157 -4.30 -29.22 15.66
C SER A 157 -3.71 -27.80 15.79
N ALA A 158 -3.31 -27.49 17.01
CA ALA A 158 -2.55 -26.28 17.31
C ALA A 158 -1.68 -26.52 18.54
N GLU A 159 -0.60 -25.75 18.65
CA GLU A 159 0.22 -25.68 19.83
C GLU A 159 -0.23 -24.51 20.69
N PHE A 160 -0.42 -24.77 21.99
CA PHE A 160 -0.79 -23.79 23.01
C PHE A 160 0.35 -23.62 23.98
N ALA A 161 0.76 -22.39 24.26
CA ALA A 161 1.83 -22.08 25.20
C ALA A 161 1.47 -20.85 26.04
N LEU A 162 1.67 -20.97 27.38
CA LEU A 162 1.40 -19.89 28.32
C LEU A 162 2.71 -19.23 28.73
N TYR A 163 2.77 -17.91 28.68
CA TYR A 163 3.90 -17.09 29.06
C TYR A 163 3.50 -16.05 30.12
N GLU A 164 4.45 -15.53 30.86
CA GLU A 164 4.26 -14.24 31.53
C GLU A 164 4.18 -13.15 30.46
N TRP A 165 3.31 -12.15 30.66
CA TRP A 165 3.26 -11.01 29.78
C TRP A 165 4.44 -10.05 30.01
N HIS A 166 5.14 -9.68 28.93
CA HIS A 166 6.22 -8.71 28.93
C HIS A 166 6.07 -7.78 27.71
N GLU A 167 5.44 -6.63 27.87
CA GLU A 167 5.31 -5.54 26.87
C GLU A 167 4.64 -5.93 25.53
N SER A 168 4.99 -7.07 24.95
CA SER A 168 4.48 -7.52 23.66
C SER A 168 4.46 -9.03 23.52
N VAL A 169 3.75 -9.54 22.51
CA VAL A 169 3.71 -10.97 22.18
C VAL A 169 5.11 -11.52 21.91
N PRO A 170 5.93 -10.89 21.04
CA PRO A 170 7.29 -11.40 20.79
C PRO A 170 8.19 -11.40 22.04
N VAL A 171 8.18 -10.33 22.82
CA VAL A 171 9.03 -10.25 24.03
C VAL A 171 8.63 -11.31 25.06
N SER A 172 7.34 -11.50 25.24
CA SER A 172 6.85 -12.56 26.15
C SER A 172 7.31 -13.96 25.71
N ARG A 173 7.40 -14.20 24.40
CA ARG A 173 7.84 -15.46 23.79
C ARG A 173 9.36 -15.67 23.80
N MET A 174 10.16 -14.67 24.15
CA MET A 174 11.61 -14.83 24.32
C MET A 174 11.99 -15.64 25.56
N SER A 175 11.08 -15.77 26.54
CA SER A 175 11.24 -16.60 27.71
C SER A 175 10.73 -18.03 27.46
N ASP A 176 11.21 -18.98 28.26
CA ASP A 176 10.62 -20.32 28.27
C ASP A 176 9.14 -20.24 28.66
N PRO A 177 8.25 -20.97 27.99
CA PRO A 177 6.84 -20.99 28.34
C PRO A 177 6.63 -21.61 29.74
N LEU A 178 5.74 -21.03 30.51
CA LEU A 178 5.31 -21.57 31.81
C LEU A 178 4.57 -22.90 31.68
N TRP A 179 4.02 -23.15 30.50
CA TRP A 179 3.36 -24.37 30.13
C TRP A 179 3.18 -24.39 28.59
N LYS A 180 3.25 -25.60 27.98
CA LYS A 180 3.13 -25.77 26.54
C LYS A 180 2.54 -27.17 26.25
N GLU A 181 1.60 -27.25 25.32
CA GLU A 181 0.97 -28.49 24.87
C GLU A 181 0.40 -28.38 23.46
N GLU A 182 0.58 -29.40 22.63
CA GLU A 182 -0.12 -29.57 21.38
C GLU A 182 -1.47 -30.26 21.58
N ARG A 183 -2.52 -29.74 20.98
CA ARG A 183 -3.87 -30.29 21.04
C ARG A 183 -4.45 -30.52 19.64
N THR A 184 -5.15 -31.62 19.48
CA THR A 184 -6.05 -31.88 18.35
C THR A 184 -7.49 -31.65 18.78
N PHE A 185 -8.30 -31.12 17.91
CA PHE A 185 -9.71 -30.82 18.19
C PHE A 185 -10.57 -31.03 16.94
N ASP A 186 -11.83 -31.34 17.17
CA ASP A 186 -12.83 -31.52 16.14
C ASP A 186 -13.45 -30.17 15.73
N GLN A 187 -14.29 -30.20 14.70
CA GLN A 187 -15.00 -29.02 14.22
C GLN A 187 -15.90 -28.45 15.33
N LEU A 188 -15.75 -27.17 15.65
CA LEU A 188 -16.44 -26.47 16.74
C LEU A 188 -16.16 -27.09 18.14
N ALA A 189 -14.93 -26.99 18.59
CA ALA A 189 -14.48 -27.56 19.85
C ALA A 189 -14.20 -26.49 20.92
N LYS A 190 -14.63 -26.78 22.14
CA LYS A 190 -14.09 -26.14 23.35
C LYS A 190 -12.79 -26.86 23.74
N VAL A 191 -11.67 -26.19 23.53
CA VAL A 191 -10.35 -26.72 23.91
C VAL A 191 -10.08 -26.37 25.36
N GLU A 192 -10.02 -27.38 26.18
CA GLU A 192 -9.77 -27.25 27.61
C GLU A 192 -8.29 -27.41 27.92
N LEU A 193 -7.63 -26.32 28.30
CA LEU A 193 -6.23 -26.25 28.68
C LEU A 193 -6.11 -26.33 30.19
N ARG A 194 -5.33 -27.28 30.73
CA ARG A 194 -5.14 -27.46 32.16
C ARG A 194 -3.65 -27.55 32.46
N PHE A 195 -3.24 -26.87 33.52
CA PHE A 195 -1.84 -26.79 33.93
C PHE A 195 -1.72 -26.62 35.44
N SER A 196 -0.50 -26.68 35.97
CA SER A 196 -0.26 -26.39 37.41
C SER A 196 -0.67 -24.97 37.74
N GLU A 197 -1.26 -24.75 38.91
CA GLU A 197 -1.69 -23.44 39.39
C GLU A 197 -0.65 -22.34 39.12
N LYS A 198 -1.12 -21.21 38.60
CA LYS A 198 -0.34 -19.99 38.33
C LYS A 198 -0.79 -18.87 39.25
N PRO A 199 0.12 -18.05 39.79
CA PRO A 199 -0.22 -16.94 40.69
C PRO A 199 -0.97 -15.81 39.94
N VAL A 200 -1.43 -14.83 40.74
CA VAL A 200 -1.99 -13.58 40.22
C VAL A 200 -0.92 -12.82 39.44
N TYR A 201 -1.14 -12.68 38.16
CA TYR A 201 -0.20 -11.99 37.28
C TYR A 201 -0.84 -11.69 35.94
N GLU A 202 -0.09 -11.04 35.03
CA GLU A 202 -0.49 -10.83 33.65
C GLU A 202 0.15 -11.88 32.75
N TYR A 203 -0.65 -12.49 31.91
CA TYR A 203 -0.27 -13.64 31.08
C TYR A 203 -0.58 -13.43 29.60
N LEU A 204 0.17 -14.16 28.79
CA LEU A 204 -0.06 -14.32 27.38
C LEU A 204 -0.22 -15.81 27.07
N LEU A 205 -1.38 -16.20 26.54
CA LEU A 205 -1.56 -17.47 25.87
C LEU A 205 -1.26 -17.30 24.40
N CYS A 206 -0.29 -18.03 23.86
CA CYS A 206 -0.01 -18.12 22.44
C CYS A 206 -0.60 -19.40 21.86
N ILE A 207 -1.13 -19.29 20.63
CA ILE A 207 -1.58 -20.39 19.80
C ILE A 207 -0.77 -20.31 18.50
N THR A 208 -0.05 -21.39 18.18
CA THR A 208 0.88 -21.48 17.06
C THR A 208 0.77 -22.85 16.39
N GLU A 209 1.50 -23.07 15.30
CA GLU A 209 1.51 -24.34 14.57
C GLU A 209 0.10 -24.86 14.22
N LEU A 210 -0.70 -23.95 13.70
CA LEU A 210 -2.08 -24.22 13.34
C LEU A 210 -2.14 -25.10 12.08
N SER A 211 -3.00 -26.10 12.08
CA SER A 211 -3.31 -26.84 10.86
C SER A 211 -4.24 -26.03 9.94
N GLU A 212 -4.29 -26.40 8.66
CA GLU A 212 -5.19 -25.77 7.69
C GLU A 212 -6.67 -25.81 8.15
N ASN A 213 -7.43 -24.76 7.81
CA ASN A 213 -8.86 -24.59 8.10
C ASN A 213 -9.21 -24.42 9.61
N VAL A 214 -8.26 -24.07 10.44
CA VAL A 214 -8.52 -23.70 11.84
C VAL A 214 -8.93 -22.22 11.90
N SER A 215 -9.94 -21.92 12.72
CA SER A 215 -10.37 -20.56 13.03
C SER A 215 -10.71 -20.43 14.51
N ILE A 216 -10.75 -19.20 15.00
CA ILE A 216 -11.16 -18.86 16.37
C ILE A 216 -12.52 -18.18 16.38
N GLN A 217 -13.23 -18.32 17.48
CA GLN A 217 -14.41 -17.51 17.74
C GLN A 217 -14.00 -16.22 18.45
N ILE A 218 -14.46 -15.10 17.90
CA ILE A 218 -14.22 -13.77 18.43
C ILE A 218 -15.52 -13.04 18.70
N CYS A 219 -15.48 -12.11 19.63
CA CYS A 219 -16.63 -11.35 20.09
C CYS A 219 -16.42 -9.87 19.86
N ASP A 220 -17.46 -9.21 19.32
CA ASP A 220 -17.51 -7.76 19.25
C ASP A 220 -17.57 -7.17 20.64
N GLY A 221 -16.67 -6.31 20.99
CA GLY A 221 -16.70 -5.62 22.26
C GLY A 221 -15.54 -4.67 22.41
N ILE A 222 -15.73 -3.66 23.26
CA ILE A 222 -14.61 -2.84 23.68
C ILE A 222 -13.63 -3.76 24.38
N VAL A 223 -12.43 -3.86 23.83
CA VAL A 223 -11.32 -4.49 24.51
C VAL A 223 -11.12 -3.70 25.82
N SER A 224 -11.59 -4.23 26.91
CA SER A 224 -11.31 -3.66 28.22
C SER A 224 -10.19 -4.45 28.84
N GLU A 225 -9.33 -3.79 29.59
CA GLU A 225 -8.20 -4.39 30.30
C GLU A 225 -8.63 -5.46 31.32
N LYS A 226 -9.89 -5.50 31.70
CA LYS A 226 -10.50 -6.54 32.53
C LYS A 226 -10.80 -7.85 31.81
N ARG A 227 -10.61 -7.89 30.49
CA ARG A 227 -10.95 -9.01 29.60
C ARG A 227 -9.79 -9.32 28.68
N GLY A 228 -9.80 -10.47 28.03
CA GLY A 228 -8.71 -10.85 27.17
C GLY A 228 -8.49 -9.87 26.00
N ILE A 229 -7.25 -9.49 25.76
CA ILE A 229 -6.83 -8.72 24.61
C ILE A 229 -6.27 -9.68 23.58
N LEU A 230 -6.89 -9.73 22.41
CA LEU A 230 -6.47 -10.59 21.31
C LEU A 230 -5.38 -9.91 20.47
N TYR A 231 -4.36 -10.67 20.12
CA TYR A 231 -3.32 -10.32 19.17
C TYR A 231 -3.29 -11.34 18.04
N VAL A 232 -3.14 -10.87 16.80
CA VAL A 232 -2.86 -11.70 15.62
C VAL A 232 -1.54 -11.23 15.06
N ASP A 233 -0.56 -12.11 14.92
CA ASP A 233 0.82 -11.77 14.52
C ASP A 233 1.42 -10.60 15.32
N GLY A 234 1.14 -10.63 16.63
CA GLY A 234 1.58 -9.60 17.55
C GLY A 234 0.85 -8.25 17.45
N ARG A 235 -0.12 -8.07 16.58
CA ARG A 235 -0.96 -6.86 16.47
C ARG A 235 -2.20 -7.01 17.31
N GLN A 236 -2.56 -5.98 18.06
CA GLN A 236 -3.80 -5.99 18.83
C GLN A 236 -5.00 -6.01 17.88
N HIS A 237 -5.85 -7.00 18.05
CA HIS A 237 -7.10 -7.12 17.32
C HIS A 237 -8.19 -6.29 18.01
N PRO A 238 -9.10 -5.62 17.25
CA PRO A 238 -10.17 -4.79 17.82
C PRO A 238 -11.26 -5.59 18.53
N ARG A 239 -11.24 -6.90 18.41
CA ARG A 239 -12.16 -7.84 19.05
C ARG A 239 -11.40 -8.74 20.01
N THR A 240 -12.09 -9.45 20.88
CA THR A 240 -11.48 -10.43 21.79
C THR A 240 -11.87 -11.86 21.43
N MET A 241 -11.04 -12.82 21.80
CA MET A 241 -11.32 -14.24 21.58
C MET A 241 -12.27 -14.77 22.67
N LEU A 242 -13.14 -15.72 22.30
CA LEU A 242 -13.98 -16.43 23.26
C LEU A 242 -13.12 -17.37 24.10
N ALA A 243 -12.83 -16.95 25.33
CA ALA A 243 -12.06 -17.70 26.28
C ALA A 243 -12.64 -17.56 27.68
N GLN A 244 -12.38 -18.57 28.51
CA GLN A 244 -12.74 -18.61 29.92
C GLN A 244 -11.50 -18.94 30.74
N ILE A 245 -11.32 -18.28 31.89
CA ILE A 245 -10.28 -18.57 32.85
C ILE A 245 -10.84 -19.41 34.01
N HIS A 246 -10.13 -20.44 34.39
CA HIS A 246 -10.45 -21.30 35.53
C HIS A 246 -9.59 -20.90 36.72
N TYR A 247 -10.18 -20.18 37.64
CA TYR A 247 -9.55 -19.83 38.92
C TYR A 247 -9.63 -21.02 39.87
N SER A 248 -8.51 -21.35 40.47
CA SER A 248 -8.45 -22.35 41.55
C SER A 248 -9.07 -21.82 42.83
N LYS A 249 -9.21 -20.50 42.95
CA LYS A 249 -9.86 -19.78 44.06
C LYS A 249 -10.73 -18.66 43.50
N ASN A 250 -11.79 -18.30 44.26
CA ASN A 250 -12.74 -17.31 43.81
C ASN A 250 -12.21 -15.86 44.03
N PRO A 251 -11.95 -15.07 42.97
CA PRO A 251 -11.44 -13.72 43.12
C PRO A 251 -12.52 -12.74 43.58
N VAL A 252 -12.13 -11.69 44.28
CA VAL A 252 -13.00 -10.54 44.58
C VAL A 252 -13.40 -9.86 43.29
N GLU A 253 -14.69 -9.62 43.09
CA GLU A 253 -15.17 -8.84 41.97
C GLU A 253 -14.77 -7.36 42.16
N ASP A 254 -14.19 -6.75 41.14
CA ASP A 254 -13.73 -5.37 41.10
C ASP A 254 -12.37 -5.02 41.71
N GLY A 255 -11.53 -5.96 42.00
CA GLY A 255 -10.12 -5.67 42.24
C GLY A 255 -9.50 -4.98 41.03
N GLY A 256 -9.23 -3.72 41.15
CA GLY A 256 -8.39 -2.89 40.30
C GLY A 256 -8.40 -3.09 38.80
N VAL A 257 -8.82 -2.11 38.10
CA VAL A 257 -8.57 -1.94 36.67
C VAL A 257 -7.07 -1.72 36.51
N LEU A 258 -6.39 -2.54 35.71
CA LEU A 258 -5.13 -2.12 35.12
C LEU A 258 -5.46 -0.94 34.22
N THR A 259 -5.36 0.27 34.73
CA THR A 259 -5.37 1.48 33.92
C THR A 259 -3.99 1.67 33.33
N THR A 260 -3.61 0.77 32.47
CA THR A 260 -2.48 0.99 31.60
C THR A 260 -3.03 1.41 30.26
N THR A 261 -3.28 2.70 30.10
CA THR A 261 -3.12 3.35 28.81
C THR A 261 -1.65 3.24 28.42
N GLN A 262 -1.21 2.03 28.15
CA GLN A 262 0.17 1.82 27.75
C GLN A 262 0.20 1.54 26.29
N ASP A 263 0.86 2.45 25.61
CA ASP A 263 1.39 2.20 24.29
C ASP A 263 2.05 0.83 24.29
N ILE A 264 1.52 -0.07 23.47
CA ILE A 264 2.06 -1.41 23.33
C ILE A 264 3.39 -1.26 22.62
N THR A 265 4.47 -1.30 23.35
CA THR A 265 5.80 -1.24 22.78
C THR A 265 6.14 -2.60 22.20
N TYR A 266 6.26 -2.65 20.90
CA TYR A 266 6.61 -3.85 20.17
C TYR A 266 8.13 -4.05 20.24
N VAL A 267 8.60 -5.12 20.87
CA VAL A 267 9.99 -5.58 20.75
C VAL A 267 9.94 -6.92 20.02
N TRP A 268 10.47 -6.98 18.82
CA TRP A 268 10.55 -8.20 18.04
C TRP A 268 11.71 -9.08 18.52
N PRO A 269 11.63 -10.42 18.39
CA PRO A 269 12.81 -11.27 18.53
C PRO A 269 13.94 -10.76 17.61
N ASP A 270 15.17 -11.16 17.94
CA ASP A 270 16.34 -10.81 17.12
C ASP A 270 16.01 -11.00 15.65
N ALA A 271 16.37 -10.00 14.85
CA ALA A 271 16.08 -10.01 13.42
C ALA A 271 16.57 -11.34 12.81
N GLU A 272 15.73 -12.00 12.06
CA GLU A 272 16.21 -12.98 11.11
C GLU A 272 17.30 -12.30 10.26
N GLU A 273 18.38 -13.01 9.96
CA GLU A 273 19.39 -12.50 9.03
C GLU A 273 18.66 -12.06 7.76
N PRO A 274 18.96 -10.86 7.22
CA PRO A 274 18.33 -10.40 5.99
C PRO A 274 18.41 -11.48 4.92
N GLU A 275 17.35 -11.73 4.20
CA GLU A 275 17.37 -12.59 3.03
C GLU A 275 18.49 -12.12 2.07
N ASP A 276 19.17 -13.06 1.41
CA ASP A 276 20.19 -12.70 0.41
C ASP A 276 19.56 -11.77 -0.64
N PHE A 277 20.08 -10.54 -0.72
CA PHE A 277 19.52 -9.51 -1.56
C PHE A 277 20.00 -9.65 -3.00
N GLU A 278 19.08 -9.96 -3.90
CA GLU A 278 19.35 -9.99 -5.34
C GLU A 278 18.86 -8.69 -5.98
N ILE A 279 19.76 -7.97 -6.66
CA ILE A 279 19.36 -6.86 -7.52
C ILE A 279 18.82 -7.45 -8.82
N LEU A 280 17.51 -7.28 -9.05
CA LEU A 280 16.86 -7.79 -10.24
C LEU A 280 17.27 -6.98 -11.48
N THR A 281 17.65 -7.66 -12.53
CA THR A 281 17.93 -7.03 -13.82
C THR A 281 16.62 -6.84 -14.57
N VAL A 282 16.14 -5.61 -14.63
CA VAL A 282 14.95 -5.26 -15.42
C VAL A 282 15.31 -5.22 -16.93
N ARG A 283 14.35 -5.60 -17.78
CA ARG A 283 14.41 -5.39 -19.23
C ARG A 283 13.96 -3.96 -19.51
N ASP A 284 14.84 -3.16 -20.09
CA ASP A 284 14.48 -1.78 -20.41
C ASP A 284 13.66 -1.73 -21.70
N ALA A 285 12.35 -1.62 -21.55
CA ALA A 285 11.41 -1.45 -22.66
C ALA A 285 11.47 -0.05 -23.28
N MET A 286 12.20 0.88 -22.70
CA MET A 286 12.35 2.28 -23.13
C MET A 286 11.01 3.01 -23.30
N PRO A 287 10.08 2.99 -22.34
CA PRO A 287 8.76 3.58 -22.50
C PRO A 287 8.76 5.09 -22.68
N ASP A 288 9.83 5.77 -22.28
CA ASP A 288 10.03 7.19 -22.53
C ASP A 288 10.24 7.52 -24.02
N THR A 289 10.59 6.54 -24.87
CA THR A 289 10.69 6.70 -26.33
C THR A 289 9.40 6.32 -27.07
N TRP A 290 8.39 5.77 -26.37
CA TRP A 290 7.12 5.46 -27.02
C TRP A 290 6.32 6.72 -27.30
N VAL A 291 5.65 6.80 -28.44
CA VAL A 291 4.78 7.90 -28.78
C VAL A 291 3.32 7.59 -28.50
N ALA A 292 2.52 8.59 -28.23
CA ALA A 292 1.07 8.44 -28.09
C ALA A 292 0.35 9.76 -28.39
N THR A 293 -0.89 9.62 -28.85
CA THR A 293 -1.88 10.70 -28.95
C THR A 293 -3.08 10.28 -28.11
N ASP A 294 -3.52 11.14 -27.20
CA ASP A 294 -4.66 10.83 -26.36
C ASP A 294 -6.01 11.12 -27.07
N GLY A 295 -7.12 10.79 -26.41
CA GLY A 295 -8.45 10.99 -26.96
C GLY A 295 -8.89 12.46 -27.09
N LEU A 296 -8.02 13.42 -26.78
CA LEU A 296 -8.19 14.88 -26.96
C LEU A 296 -7.18 15.45 -27.97
N ASP A 297 -6.57 14.58 -28.77
CA ASP A 297 -5.57 14.92 -29.80
C ASP A 297 -4.29 15.57 -29.22
N ARG A 298 -3.98 15.32 -27.92
CA ARG A 298 -2.73 15.77 -27.30
C ARG A 298 -1.65 14.72 -27.53
N THR A 299 -0.51 15.14 -28.07
CA THR A 299 0.65 14.27 -28.32
C THR A 299 1.67 14.36 -27.17
N LEU A 300 2.35 13.26 -26.89
CA LEU A 300 3.46 13.25 -25.94
C LEU A 300 4.69 13.90 -26.55
N SER A 301 5.41 14.68 -25.72
CA SER A 301 6.69 15.27 -26.09
C SER A 301 7.78 14.21 -26.32
N GLU A 302 8.62 14.46 -27.32
CA GLU A 302 9.78 13.65 -27.66
C GLU A 302 11.09 14.33 -27.22
N ASN A 303 12.23 13.65 -27.35
CA ASN A 303 13.53 14.17 -26.90
C ASN A 303 13.87 15.56 -27.47
N GLU A 304 13.52 15.85 -28.74
CA GLU A 304 13.77 17.16 -29.35
C GLU A 304 13.09 18.33 -28.62
N GLN A 305 11.95 18.07 -27.95
CA GLN A 305 11.18 19.10 -27.25
C GLN A 305 11.59 19.23 -25.78
N VAL A 306 11.94 18.12 -25.10
CA VAL A 306 12.15 18.13 -23.65
C VAL A 306 13.58 17.83 -23.21
N GLY A 307 14.44 17.40 -24.14
CA GLY A 307 15.85 17.08 -23.90
C GLY A 307 16.06 15.71 -23.24
N ASP A 308 17.33 15.43 -22.95
CA ASP A 308 17.76 14.16 -22.40
C ASP A 308 17.29 13.95 -20.95
N VAL A 309 17.25 12.69 -20.53
CA VAL A 309 16.85 12.29 -19.18
C VAL A 309 17.73 12.96 -18.12
N LYS A 310 17.10 13.55 -17.13
CA LYS A 310 17.72 14.16 -15.95
C LYS A 310 17.76 13.14 -14.82
N GLU A 311 18.95 12.85 -14.27
CA GLU A 311 19.15 11.80 -13.26
C GLU A 311 18.63 12.16 -11.86
N ASP A 312 18.45 13.45 -11.57
CA ASP A 312 18.11 14.02 -10.25
C ASP A 312 16.63 14.44 -10.14
N LYS A 313 15.77 13.97 -11.04
CA LYS A 313 14.33 14.27 -11.07
C LYS A 313 13.50 13.03 -10.80
N TYR A 314 12.68 13.09 -9.77
CA TYR A 314 11.84 11.98 -9.31
C TYR A 314 10.36 12.36 -9.31
N VAL A 315 9.51 11.41 -9.68
CA VAL A 315 8.06 11.57 -9.61
C VAL A 315 7.47 10.48 -8.72
N GLY A 316 6.82 10.91 -7.65
CA GLY A 316 6.04 10.03 -6.78
C GLY A 316 4.54 10.21 -7.01
N ILE A 317 3.76 9.19 -6.69
CA ILE A 317 2.32 9.26 -6.75
C ILE A 317 1.68 8.63 -5.51
N PHE A 318 0.63 9.27 -5.01
CA PHE A 318 -0.23 8.73 -3.98
C PHE A 318 -0.96 7.50 -4.51
N TYR A 319 -0.93 6.41 -3.75
CA TYR A 319 -1.55 5.13 -4.11
C TYR A 319 -2.42 4.63 -2.95
N TRP A 320 -3.68 4.42 -3.23
CA TRP A 320 -4.61 3.89 -2.24
C TRP A 320 -4.58 2.35 -2.24
N ASP A 321 -3.97 1.77 -1.20
CA ASP A 321 -3.71 0.33 -1.09
C ASP A 321 -4.81 -0.44 -0.36
N TRP A 322 -5.85 0.22 0.14
CA TRP A 322 -6.85 -0.41 1.00
C TRP A 322 -8.25 -0.55 0.39
N HIS A 323 -8.35 -0.92 -0.89
CA HIS A 323 -9.54 -1.55 -1.45
C HIS A 323 -9.69 -2.95 -0.85
N VAL A 324 -10.05 -3.03 0.44
CA VAL A 324 -10.08 -4.26 1.21
C VAL A 324 -11.48 -4.63 1.66
N SER A 325 -11.69 -5.90 2.02
CA SER A 325 -13.03 -6.45 2.26
C SER A 325 -13.62 -6.15 3.63
N GLN A 326 -12.92 -5.56 4.60
CA GLN A 326 -13.39 -5.68 5.98
C GLN A 326 -14.01 -4.44 6.62
N SER A 327 -13.36 -3.30 6.73
CA SER A 327 -13.86 -2.22 7.59
C SER A 327 -14.36 -0.99 6.84
N TYR A 328 -14.05 -0.88 5.58
CA TYR A 328 -14.29 0.28 4.75
C TYR A 328 -15.07 -0.07 3.47
N ASN A 329 -15.68 -1.26 3.46
CA ASN A 329 -16.49 -1.69 2.32
C ASN A 329 -17.66 -0.75 2.11
N PRO A 330 -17.88 -0.29 0.89
CA PRO A 330 -19.22 0.10 0.51
C PRO A 330 -20.11 -1.14 0.68
N TYR A 331 -21.24 -0.99 1.35
CA TYR A 331 -22.23 -2.08 1.49
C TYR A 331 -22.77 -2.53 0.12
N SER A 332 -22.55 -1.69 -0.91
CA SER A 332 -22.84 -1.97 -2.31
C SER A 332 -21.91 -1.12 -3.18
N MET A 333 -21.75 -1.47 -4.45
CA MET A 333 -21.05 -0.65 -5.45
C MET A 333 -21.88 0.58 -5.86
N THR A 334 -22.26 1.39 -4.86
CA THR A 334 -22.96 2.64 -5.12
C THR A 334 -21.98 3.62 -5.77
N ASN A 335 -22.27 4.02 -6.99
CA ASN A 335 -21.44 4.95 -7.75
C ASN A 335 -22.11 6.33 -7.79
N ASN A 336 -21.46 7.34 -7.25
CA ASN A 336 -22.00 8.70 -7.17
C ASN A 336 -22.29 9.29 -8.54
N HIS A 337 -21.46 9.00 -9.54
CA HIS A 337 -21.69 9.50 -10.90
C HIS A 337 -22.98 8.94 -11.48
N GLU A 338 -23.19 7.64 -11.38
CA GLU A 338 -24.41 6.97 -11.83
C GLU A 338 -25.65 7.45 -11.10
N LEU A 339 -25.56 7.63 -9.77
CA LEU A 339 -26.64 8.17 -8.97
C LEU A 339 -27.02 9.59 -9.37
N LEU A 340 -26.03 10.45 -9.64
CA LEU A 340 -26.26 11.84 -10.04
C LEU A 340 -26.88 11.97 -11.43
N ILE A 341 -26.52 11.09 -12.35
CA ILE A 341 -27.10 11.05 -13.70
C ILE A 341 -28.46 10.36 -13.65
N GLY A 342 -28.58 9.28 -12.87
CA GLY A 342 -29.78 8.46 -12.75
C GLY A 342 -30.19 7.76 -14.05
N ALA A 343 -31.07 6.79 -13.96
CA ALA A 343 -31.61 6.09 -15.13
C ALA A 343 -32.44 7.02 -16.06
N THR A 344 -32.90 8.15 -15.54
CA THR A 344 -33.68 9.18 -16.25
C THR A 344 -32.84 10.38 -16.70
N GLY A 345 -31.55 10.45 -16.35
CA GLY A 345 -30.70 11.60 -16.54
C GLY A 345 -30.92 12.74 -15.54
N GLU A 346 -31.74 12.52 -14.50
CA GLU A 346 -31.97 13.49 -13.44
C GLU A 346 -30.87 13.39 -12.38
N LYS A 347 -30.44 14.54 -11.84
CA LYS A 347 -29.45 14.59 -10.76
C LYS A 347 -30.14 14.47 -9.41
N TYR A 348 -29.54 13.70 -8.50
CA TYR A 348 -29.95 13.66 -7.11
C TYR A 348 -29.72 15.01 -6.44
N ALA A 349 -30.69 15.45 -5.61
CA ALA A 349 -30.46 16.55 -4.69
C ALA A 349 -29.50 16.09 -3.58
N GLN A 350 -28.68 17.01 -3.06
CA GLN A 350 -27.72 16.67 -2.00
C GLN A 350 -28.37 16.04 -0.77
N THR A 351 -29.63 16.37 -0.48
CA THR A 351 -30.41 15.76 0.61
C THR A 351 -30.70 14.28 0.43
N ASP A 352 -30.62 13.77 -0.80
CA ASP A 352 -30.86 12.35 -1.10
C ASP A 352 -29.72 11.47 -0.60
N TRP A 353 -28.51 12.04 -0.51
CA TRP A 353 -27.34 11.37 0.03
C TRP A 353 -27.46 10.98 1.51
N LEU A 354 -28.42 11.57 2.23
CA LEU A 354 -28.74 11.26 3.63
C LEU A 354 -29.70 10.08 3.76
N ALA A 355 -30.26 9.57 2.68
CA ALA A 355 -31.12 8.39 2.71
C ALA A 355 -30.38 7.18 3.26
N SER A 356 -31.04 6.33 4.04
CA SER A 356 -30.42 5.21 4.73
C SER A 356 -29.74 4.20 3.81
N ASN A 357 -30.26 4.03 2.59
CA ASN A 357 -29.68 3.16 1.56
C ASN A 357 -28.46 3.79 0.84
N LEU A 358 -28.17 5.08 1.08
CA LEU A 358 -27.03 5.80 0.54
C LEU A 358 -25.98 6.14 1.62
N ALA A 359 -26.18 5.65 2.85
CA ALA A 359 -25.18 5.79 3.91
C ALA A 359 -23.97 4.89 3.65
N GLY A 360 -22.81 5.28 4.19
CA GLY A 360 -21.58 4.49 4.07
C GLY A 360 -20.65 4.97 2.94
N ASN A 361 -19.82 4.07 2.45
CA ASN A 361 -18.83 4.38 1.42
C ASN A 361 -19.43 4.22 0.02
N HIS A 362 -18.99 5.06 -0.90
CA HIS A 362 -19.41 5.07 -2.29
C HIS A 362 -18.18 5.07 -3.21
N PHE A 363 -18.37 4.63 -4.45
CA PHE A 363 -17.46 4.91 -5.54
C PHE A 363 -17.79 6.26 -6.18
N TRP A 364 -16.79 7.04 -6.55
CA TRP A 364 -17.03 8.28 -7.31
C TRP A 364 -17.08 8.04 -8.83
N GLY A 365 -16.52 6.92 -9.30
CA GLY A 365 -16.44 6.47 -10.68
C GLY A 365 -16.11 4.98 -10.72
N GLU A 366 -15.80 4.45 -11.91
CA GLU A 366 -15.39 3.06 -12.11
C GLU A 366 -14.04 3.00 -12.84
N SER A 367 -13.07 2.27 -12.27
CA SER A 367 -11.81 1.97 -12.93
C SER A 367 -12.03 1.23 -14.25
N ILE A 368 -11.12 1.38 -15.20
CA ILE A 368 -11.12 0.55 -16.42
C ILE A 368 -11.12 -0.96 -16.07
N PHE A 369 -10.56 -1.32 -14.93
CA PHE A 369 -10.52 -2.68 -14.40
C PHE A 369 -11.75 -3.05 -13.55
N GLY A 370 -12.75 -2.17 -13.44
CA GLY A 370 -13.95 -2.38 -12.63
C GLY A 370 -13.74 -2.04 -11.15
N TYR A 371 -14.64 -2.54 -10.31
CA TYR A 371 -14.63 -2.35 -8.86
C TYR A 371 -13.77 -3.41 -8.18
N TYR A 372 -12.47 -3.40 -8.49
CA TYR A 372 -11.48 -4.37 -8.02
C TYR A 372 -11.13 -4.18 -6.55
N LYS A 373 -10.43 -5.16 -6.01
CA LYS A 373 -9.84 -5.13 -4.66
C LYS A 373 -8.33 -5.24 -4.74
N THR A 374 -7.64 -4.77 -3.70
CA THR A 374 -6.17 -4.79 -3.66
C THR A 374 -5.56 -6.20 -3.55
N ASP A 375 -6.36 -7.23 -3.29
CA ASP A 375 -5.94 -8.63 -3.32
C ASP A 375 -6.06 -9.28 -4.73
N GLU A 376 -6.28 -8.49 -5.78
CA GLU A 376 -6.42 -8.96 -7.15
C GLU A 376 -5.13 -8.76 -7.95
N ASP A 377 -4.23 -9.76 -7.91
CA ASP A 377 -2.90 -9.74 -8.49
C ASP A 377 -2.91 -9.31 -9.98
N TRP A 378 -3.93 -9.71 -10.74
CA TRP A 378 -4.08 -9.32 -12.15
C TRP A 378 -4.18 -7.79 -12.33
N VAL A 379 -4.96 -7.11 -11.50
CA VAL A 379 -5.09 -5.63 -11.56
C VAL A 379 -3.80 -4.97 -11.10
N LEU A 380 -3.18 -5.48 -10.04
CA LEU A 380 -1.92 -4.96 -9.52
C LEU A 380 -0.80 -5.06 -10.56
N ARG A 381 -0.79 -6.14 -11.37
CA ARG A 381 0.15 -6.28 -12.49
C ARG A 381 -0.06 -5.19 -13.55
N LYS A 382 -1.30 -4.88 -13.91
CA LYS A 382 -1.61 -3.78 -14.85
C LYS A 382 -1.19 -2.42 -14.28
N HIS A 383 -1.36 -2.19 -12.96
CA HIS A 383 -0.85 -0.98 -12.31
C HIS A 383 0.68 -0.89 -12.38
N ALA A 384 1.39 -1.98 -12.10
CA ALA A 384 2.85 -2.02 -12.17
C ALA A 384 3.35 -1.57 -13.55
N GLU A 385 2.75 -2.09 -14.62
CA GLU A 385 3.11 -1.76 -16.01
C GLU A 385 2.73 -0.34 -16.42
N LEU A 386 1.51 0.10 -16.08
CA LEU A 386 1.05 1.47 -16.39
C LEU A 386 1.91 2.53 -15.70
N LEU A 387 2.21 2.34 -14.42
CA LEU A 387 3.03 3.29 -13.66
C LEU A 387 4.49 3.28 -14.11
N ALA A 388 5.03 2.11 -14.49
CA ALA A 388 6.36 1.99 -15.09
C ALA A 388 6.43 2.73 -16.43
N ALA A 389 5.44 2.52 -17.32
CA ALA A 389 5.37 3.18 -18.61
C ALA A 389 5.17 4.69 -18.50
N ALA A 390 4.49 5.16 -17.47
CA ALA A 390 4.35 6.58 -17.19
C ALA A 390 5.63 7.26 -16.69
N GLY A 391 6.63 6.48 -16.24
CA GLY A 391 7.87 7.02 -15.67
C GLY A 391 7.75 7.44 -14.22
N ILE A 392 6.82 6.87 -13.46
CA ILE A 392 6.69 7.03 -12.01
C ILE A 392 7.85 6.32 -11.32
N ASP A 393 8.56 7.02 -10.43
CA ASP A 393 9.71 6.48 -9.71
C ASP A 393 9.31 5.77 -8.41
N PHE A 394 8.28 6.27 -7.73
CA PHE A 394 7.77 5.62 -6.53
C PHE A 394 6.27 5.85 -6.30
N ILE A 395 5.65 4.89 -5.63
CA ILE A 395 4.31 5.01 -5.08
C ILE A 395 4.40 5.19 -3.56
N ALA A 396 3.50 6.02 -3.00
CA ALA A 396 3.35 6.19 -1.57
C ALA A 396 1.97 5.68 -1.13
N PHE A 397 1.94 4.62 -0.32
CA PHE A 397 0.69 4.06 0.18
C PHE A 397 -0.01 4.99 1.17
N ASP A 398 -1.32 5.10 1.05
CA ASP A 398 -2.14 5.82 2.02
C ASP A 398 -2.33 5.03 3.32
N ASN A 399 -1.52 5.31 4.30
CA ASN A 399 -1.70 4.80 5.66
C ASN A 399 -1.94 5.93 6.67
N THR A 400 -2.61 7.00 6.23
CA THR A 400 -2.81 8.22 7.03
C THR A 400 -3.86 8.07 8.14
N ASN A 401 -4.65 7.00 8.12
CA ASN A 401 -5.77 6.78 9.01
C ASN A 401 -5.49 5.76 10.13
N GLY A 402 -5.43 6.21 11.37
CA GLY A 402 -5.30 5.34 12.54
C GLY A 402 -3.94 4.64 12.66
N THR A 403 -3.96 3.35 12.98
CA THR A 403 -2.76 2.52 13.17
C THR A 403 -2.63 1.39 12.14
N LEU A 404 -3.54 1.33 11.17
CA LEU A 404 -3.55 0.29 10.16
C LEU A 404 -2.48 0.56 9.09
N THR A 405 -1.70 -0.45 8.77
CA THR A 405 -0.75 -0.45 7.64
C THR A 405 -1.26 -1.25 6.45
N PHE A 406 -2.47 -1.82 6.56
CA PHE A 406 -3.11 -2.66 5.53
C PHE A 406 -2.17 -3.76 5.01
N LYS A 407 -1.62 -4.55 5.94
CA LYS A 407 -0.58 -5.56 5.64
C LYS A 407 -0.98 -6.50 4.51
N GLU A 408 -2.19 -7.03 4.52
CA GLU A 408 -2.67 -7.93 3.47
C GLU A 408 -2.58 -7.28 2.08
N SER A 409 -2.91 -5.99 1.97
CA SER A 409 -2.84 -5.25 0.72
C SER A 409 -1.41 -5.01 0.26
N TYR A 410 -0.55 -4.46 1.13
CA TYR A 410 0.81 -4.16 0.69
C TYR A 410 1.62 -5.43 0.40
N GLU A 411 1.36 -6.55 1.08
CA GLU A 411 2.01 -7.83 0.78
C GLU A 411 1.70 -8.30 -0.66
N HIS A 412 0.44 -8.19 -1.12
CA HIS A 412 0.08 -8.47 -2.50
C HIS A 412 0.80 -7.53 -3.47
N ILE A 413 0.81 -6.22 -3.19
CA ILE A 413 1.46 -5.24 -4.07
C ILE A 413 2.96 -5.50 -4.15
N PHE A 414 3.65 -5.70 -3.03
CA PHE A 414 5.08 -6.02 -3.02
C PHE A 414 5.37 -7.28 -3.82
N LYS A 415 4.58 -8.35 -3.60
CA LYS A 415 4.73 -9.61 -4.35
C LYS A 415 4.58 -9.38 -5.86
N VAL A 416 3.49 -8.77 -6.29
CA VAL A 416 3.21 -8.57 -7.73
C VAL A 416 4.23 -7.64 -8.38
N PHE A 417 4.68 -6.60 -7.68
CA PHE A 417 5.70 -5.69 -8.20
C PHE A 417 7.08 -6.36 -8.27
N ASP A 418 7.41 -7.25 -7.31
CA ASP A 418 8.63 -8.06 -7.36
C ASP A 418 8.58 -9.05 -8.52
N ASP A 419 7.47 -9.77 -8.69
CA ASP A 419 7.24 -10.67 -9.82
C ASP A 419 7.36 -9.91 -11.15
N ALA A 420 6.70 -8.76 -11.30
CA ALA A 420 6.81 -7.92 -12.49
C ALA A 420 8.25 -7.46 -12.78
N ARG A 421 9.04 -7.15 -11.74
CA ARG A 421 10.46 -6.82 -11.92
C ARG A 421 11.27 -8.02 -12.37
N ARG A 422 10.98 -9.23 -11.89
CA ARG A 422 11.61 -10.47 -12.37
C ARG A 422 11.33 -10.73 -13.85
N ASP A 423 10.12 -10.36 -14.31
CA ASP A 423 9.74 -10.40 -15.72
C ASP A 423 10.32 -9.25 -16.55
N GLY A 424 11.00 -8.30 -15.89
CA GLY A 424 11.75 -7.22 -16.53
C GLY A 424 11.05 -5.86 -16.53
N VAL A 425 9.91 -5.69 -15.86
CA VAL A 425 9.24 -4.39 -15.74
C VAL A 425 9.97 -3.51 -14.73
N LYS A 426 10.34 -2.30 -15.10
CA LYS A 426 10.91 -1.31 -14.19
C LYS A 426 9.81 -0.66 -13.34
N THR A 427 9.22 -1.44 -12.43
CA THR A 427 8.13 -0.95 -11.57
C THR A 427 8.57 0.22 -10.70
N PRO A 428 7.65 1.11 -10.26
CA PRO A 428 7.95 2.09 -9.23
C PRO A 428 8.50 1.44 -7.96
N LYS A 429 9.30 2.19 -7.22
CA LYS A 429 9.66 1.85 -5.84
C LYS A 429 8.48 2.13 -4.91
N ILE A 430 8.56 1.67 -3.67
CA ILE A 430 7.45 1.75 -2.72
C ILE A 430 7.89 2.48 -1.45
N THR A 431 7.04 3.37 -0.98
CA THR A 431 7.11 3.98 0.36
C THR A 431 5.72 4.08 0.98
N PHE A 432 5.65 4.56 2.20
CA PHE A 432 4.41 4.68 2.98
C PHE A 432 4.22 6.12 3.43
N MET A 433 3.01 6.65 3.26
CA MET A 433 2.59 7.93 3.81
C MET A 433 1.75 7.69 5.06
N LEU A 434 2.28 8.11 6.23
CA LEU A 434 1.71 7.83 7.54
C LEU A 434 0.91 9.03 8.08
N PRO A 435 0.25 8.93 9.26
CA PRO A 435 -0.66 9.97 9.75
C PRO A 435 -0.07 11.38 9.80
N PHE A 436 -0.81 12.35 9.28
CA PHE A 436 -0.43 13.76 9.20
C PHE A 436 -0.13 14.40 10.56
N GLY A 437 -0.74 13.92 11.63
CA GLY A 437 -0.52 14.43 12.99
C GLY A 437 0.67 13.79 13.72
N GLY A 438 1.28 12.77 13.15
CA GLY A 438 2.31 12.00 13.83
C GLY A 438 1.81 11.31 15.11
N GLY A 439 2.66 11.25 16.14
CA GLY A 439 2.30 10.75 17.47
C GLY A 439 2.28 9.22 17.58
N ASN A 440 1.45 8.69 18.47
CA ASN A 440 1.43 7.25 18.79
C ASN A 440 1.05 6.38 17.57
N ASN A 441 0.03 6.77 16.81
CA ASN A 441 -0.40 6.02 15.63
C ASN A 441 0.75 5.90 14.61
N SER A 442 1.41 7.00 14.31
CA SER A 442 2.55 7.01 13.40
C SER A 442 3.72 6.19 13.94
N CYS A 443 3.99 6.25 15.25
CA CYS A 443 5.03 5.44 15.89
C CYS A 443 4.75 3.94 15.73
N GLU A 444 3.52 3.50 15.98
CA GLU A 444 3.14 2.08 15.85
C GLU A 444 3.25 1.59 14.40
N GLN A 445 2.80 2.38 13.44
CA GLN A 445 2.95 2.03 12.02
C GLN A 445 4.42 1.97 11.59
N ILE A 446 5.26 2.96 11.98
CA ILE A 446 6.70 2.96 11.67
C ILE A 446 7.36 1.67 12.21
N LYS A 447 7.04 1.30 13.45
CA LYS A 447 7.56 0.07 14.06
C LYS A 447 7.10 -1.19 13.30
N GLN A 448 5.80 -1.28 12.99
CA GLN A 448 5.26 -2.40 12.23
C GLN A 448 5.99 -2.57 10.89
N LEU A 449 6.09 -1.49 10.11
CA LEU A 449 6.76 -1.52 8.81
C LEU A 449 8.24 -1.88 8.93
N TYR A 450 8.93 -1.29 9.93
CA TYR A 450 10.33 -1.59 10.17
C TYR A 450 10.55 -3.08 10.41
N TYR A 451 9.76 -3.70 11.28
CA TYR A 451 9.92 -5.11 11.62
C TYR A 451 9.31 -6.08 10.60
N ASP A 452 8.23 -5.71 9.93
CA ASP A 452 7.58 -6.60 8.95
C ASP A 452 8.35 -6.68 7.62
N ILE A 453 8.99 -5.60 7.21
CA ILE A 453 9.59 -5.46 5.88
C ILE A 453 11.08 -5.15 5.97
N TYR A 454 11.40 -3.98 6.56
CA TYR A 454 12.71 -3.36 6.38
C TYR A 454 13.83 -4.06 7.16
N GLN A 455 13.60 -4.40 8.42
CA GLN A 455 14.60 -5.11 9.22
C GLN A 455 14.91 -6.50 8.66
N LYS A 456 13.89 -7.16 8.08
CA LYS A 456 14.03 -8.48 7.47
C LYS A 456 14.68 -8.43 6.08
N GLY A 457 14.88 -7.26 5.53
CA GLY A 457 15.41 -7.09 4.18
C GLY A 457 14.48 -7.55 3.06
N ARG A 458 13.18 -7.68 3.31
CA ARG A 458 12.21 -8.17 2.33
C ARG A 458 12.00 -7.14 1.21
N TYR A 459 12.07 -7.58 -0.04
CA TYR A 459 11.81 -6.75 -1.22
C TYR A 459 12.69 -5.49 -1.31
N GLN A 460 13.96 -5.55 -0.93
CA GLN A 460 14.87 -4.38 -0.89
C GLN A 460 14.94 -3.63 -2.21
N ASP A 461 14.83 -4.35 -3.34
CA ASP A 461 14.83 -3.73 -4.67
C ASP A 461 13.57 -2.90 -4.96
N LEU A 462 12.53 -3.03 -4.17
CA LEU A 462 11.32 -2.21 -4.26
C LEU A 462 11.32 -1.01 -3.30
N TRP A 463 12.25 -0.90 -2.36
CA TRP A 463 12.24 0.24 -1.44
C TRP A 463 12.59 1.53 -2.15
N PHE A 464 11.87 2.59 -1.85
CA PHE A 464 12.28 3.92 -2.25
C PHE A 464 13.34 4.44 -1.29
N TYR A 465 14.46 4.91 -1.83
CA TYR A 465 15.57 5.46 -1.06
C TYR A 465 15.66 6.97 -1.27
N TRP A 466 15.87 7.70 -0.17
CA TRP A 466 16.14 9.14 -0.18
C TRP A 466 17.33 9.43 0.72
N GLU A 467 18.26 10.26 0.26
CA GLU A 467 19.50 10.54 0.99
C GLU A 467 20.27 9.27 1.41
N GLY A 468 20.22 8.24 0.58
CA GLY A 468 20.95 6.97 0.78
C GLY A 468 20.34 6.02 1.81
N LYS A 469 19.14 6.29 2.33
CA LYS A 469 18.41 5.44 3.26
C LYS A 469 17.01 5.12 2.75
N PRO A 470 16.40 4.00 3.20
CA PRO A 470 14.98 3.77 2.95
C PRO A 470 14.16 4.96 3.45
N PHE A 471 13.17 5.35 2.68
CA PHE A 471 12.38 6.55 2.92
C PHE A 471 11.00 6.23 3.48
N LEU A 472 10.55 7.04 4.45
CA LEU A 472 9.16 7.06 4.90
C LEU A 472 8.62 8.49 4.90
N MET A 473 7.46 8.68 4.29
CA MET A 473 6.71 9.93 4.40
C MET A 473 5.98 9.93 5.76
N ALA A 474 6.74 10.24 6.81
CA ALA A 474 6.32 10.08 8.20
C ALA A 474 7.03 11.09 9.11
N HIS A 475 6.40 11.37 10.27
CA HIS A 475 7.00 12.21 11.31
C HIS A 475 8.00 11.40 12.14
N GLY A 476 9.29 11.51 11.85
CA GLY A 476 10.36 10.82 12.59
C GLY A 476 10.38 11.12 14.11
N ASP A 477 9.85 12.28 14.51
CA ASP A 477 9.70 12.66 15.93
C ASP A 477 8.58 11.88 16.66
N SER A 478 7.77 11.11 15.93
CA SER A 478 6.83 10.17 16.54
C SER A 478 7.54 9.02 17.24
N VAL A 479 8.74 8.66 16.80
CA VAL A 479 9.54 7.56 17.37
C VAL A 479 10.37 8.12 18.54
N THR A 480 9.76 8.18 19.72
CA THR A 480 10.40 8.64 20.95
C THR A 480 10.76 7.46 21.87
N ALA A 481 11.66 7.68 22.81
CA ALA A 481 12.17 6.62 23.69
C ALA A 481 11.09 5.97 24.59
N ASP A 482 10.04 6.73 24.93
CA ASP A 482 8.89 6.26 25.70
C ASP A 482 7.89 5.45 24.87
N ARG A 483 7.86 5.66 23.55
CA ARG A 483 7.01 4.90 22.62
C ARG A 483 7.73 3.74 21.96
N ALA A 484 9.04 3.86 21.77
CA ALA A 484 9.87 2.86 21.12
C ALA A 484 11.27 2.89 21.73
N PRO A 485 11.61 1.96 22.61
CA PRO A 485 12.97 1.86 23.17
C PRO A 485 14.06 1.71 22.09
N GLU A 486 13.72 1.03 21.00
CA GLU A 486 14.53 0.85 19.79
C GLU A 486 14.54 2.08 18.86
N GLY A 487 13.84 3.14 19.21
CA GLY A 487 13.58 4.30 18.38
C GLY A 487 14.80 4.95 17.74
N ARG A 488 15.96 4.89 18.42
CA ARG A 488 17.22 5.36 17.87
C ARG A 488 17.64 4.57 16.63
N VAL A 489 17.53 3.24 16.66
CA VAL A 489 17.88 2.35 15.55
C VAL A 489 16.98 2.64 14.36
N ILE A 490 15.67 2.77 14.60
CA ILE A 490 14.68 3.09 13.57
C ILE A 490 14.95 4.47 12.94
N LYS A 491 15.24 5.48 13.77
CA LYS A 491 15.59 6.84 13.26
C LYS A 491 16.87 6.88 12.44
N GLU A 492 17.86 6.07 12.79
CA GLU A 492 19.12 5.97 12.04
C GLU A 492 18.94 5.18 10.73
N PHE A 493 17.93 4.30 10.67
CA PHE A 493 17.68 3.44 9.51
C PHE A 493 16.99 4.18 8.36
N PHE A 494 16.01 5.03 8.64
CA PHE A 494 15.21 5.72 7.64
C PHE A 494 15.62 7.17 7.42
N THR A 495 15.33 7.68 6.21
CA THR A 495 15.10 9.10 5.97
C THR A 495 13.61 9.39 6.14
N PHE A 496 13.29 10.45 6.87
CA PHE A 496 11.90 10.86 7.15
C PHE A 496 11.60 12.22 6.54
N ARG A 497 10.39 12.35 5.95
CA ARG A 497 9.73 13.62 5.66
C ARG A 497 8.31 13.56 6.20
N GLY A 498 7.95 14.46 7.11
CA GLY A 498 6.60 14.48 7.66
C GLY A 498 5.56 14.82 6.58
N PRO A 499 4.48 14.04 6.43
CA PRO A 499 3.44 14.38 5.46
C PRO A 499 2.63 15.59 5.93
N VAL A 500 2.27 16.46 4.99
CA VAL A 500 1.48 17.67 5.26
C VAL A 500 0.18 17.63 4.48
N ALA A 501 -0.94 17.66 5.20
CA ALA A 501 -2.28 17.78 4.63
C ALA A 501 -2.75 19.24 4.45
N SER A 502 -1.98 20.21 4.96
CA SER A 502 -2.35 21.62 4.85
C SER A 502 -2.14 22.12 3.44
N TYR A 503 -3.16 22.70 2.86
CA TYR A 503 -3.08 23.37 1.56
C TYR A 503 -2.14 24.61 1.54
N HIS A 504 -1.64 25.02 2.68
CA HIS A 504 -0.77 26.19 2.83
C HIS A 504 0.69 25.81 3.08
N GLY A 505 1.03 24.53 2.95
CA GLY A 505 2.38 24.02 3.17
C GLY A 505 2.81 23.98 4.63
N ALA A 506 4.06 23.63 4.85
CA ALA A 506 4.73 23.63 6.15
C ALA A 506 6.21 23.96 5.97
N SER A 507 6.88 24.33 7.05
CA SER A 507 8.33 24.56 7.08
C SER A 507 9.05 23.46 7.85
N GLY A 508 10.20 23.01 7.36
CA GLY A 508 11.04 21.97 7.99
C GLY A 508 11.15 20.71 7.12
N GLN A 509 11.45 19.58 7.73
CA GLN A 509 11.63 18.28 7.07
C GLN A 509 10.27 17.63 6.73
N TYR A 510 9.56 18.23 5.77
CA TYR A 510 8.21 17.85 5.39
C TYR A 510 8.08 17.71 3.88
N TRP A 511 7.18 16.83 3.44
CA TRP A 511 6.67 16.79 2.07
C TRP A 511 5.16 17.02 2.05
N SER A 512 4.71 17.83 1.11
CA SER A 512 3.28 18.11 0.95
C SER A 512 2.58 16.99 0.19
N TRP A 513 1.40 16.60 0.68
CA TRP A 513 0.50 15.71 -0.03
C TRP A 513 -0.33 16.47 -1.08
N CYS A 514 -0.92 17.61 -0.69
CA CYS A 514 -1.70 18.49 -1.55
C CYS A 514 -1.31 19.94 -1.31
N ASN A 515 -1.45 20.78 -2.32
CA ASN A 515 -1.31 22.23 -2.21
C ASN A 515 -2.32 22.96 -3.08
N LEU A 516 -2.59 24.22 -2.75
CA LEU A 516 -3.26 25.15 -3.66
C LEU A 516 -2.26 25.76 -4.61
N TYR A 517 -2.75 26.17 -5.79
CA TYR A 517 -1.96 27.04 -6.66
C TYR A 517 -1.91 28.48 -6.14
N PRO A 518 -0.73 29.16 -6.14
CA PRO A 518 0.59 28.59 -6.37
C PRO A 518 1.05 27.72 -5.19
N GLN A 519 1.63 26.56 -5.49
CA GLN A 519 2.07 25.62 -4.48
C GLN A 519 3.17 26.19 -3.59
N VAL A 520 3.20 25.75 -2.33
CA VAL A 520 4.27 26.06 -1.40
C VAL A 520 5.31 24.94 -1.47
N PRO A 521 6.52 25.23 -1.99
CA PRO A 521 7.56 24.21 -2.10
C PRO A 521 8.10 23.79 -0.73
N CYS A 522 8.54 22.53 -0.63
CA CYS A 522 9.40 22.05 0.44
C CYS A 522 10.86 22.22 0.03
N TYR A 523 11.72 22.56 0.98
CA TYR A 523 13.09 22.93 0.70
C TYR A 523 14.08 22.02 1.41
N ASN A 524 15.19 21.73 0.76
CA ASN A 524 16.38 21.15 1.34
C ASN A 524 17.01 22.11 2.35
N GLU A 525 17.95 21.61 3.16
CA GLU A 525 18.69 22.43 4.13
C GLU A 525 19.52 23.54 3.47
N ASP A 526 19.95 23.36 2.23
CA ASP A 526 20.72 24.35 1.46
C ASP A 526 19.82 25.39 0.76
N GLY A 527 18.50 25.24 0.85
CA GLY A 527 17.50 26.16 0.29
C GLY A 527 17.11 25.86 -1.15
N THR A 528 17.57 24.76 -1.76
CA THR A 528 17.06 24.27 -3.03
C THR A 528 15.66 23.67 -2.87
N VAL A 529 14.85 23.66 -3.94
CA VAL A 529 13.49 23.10 -3.88
C VAL A 529 13.55 21.59 -3.93
N GLU A 530 13.21 20.96 -2.81
CA GLU A 530 13.20 19.49 -2.70
C GLU A 530 11.94 18.88 -3.31
N GLN A 531 10.75 19.30 -2.85
CA GLN A 531 9.50 18.68 -3.24
C GLN A 531 8.40 19.72 -3.51
N VAL A 532 7.57 19.42 -4.52
CA VAL A 532 6.32 20.13 -4.82
C VAL A 532 5.19 19.12 -5.03
N ALA A 533 4.07 19.33 -4.34
CA ALA A 533 2.87 18.54 -4.59
C ALA A 533 2.06 19.09 -5.76
N VAL A 534 1.50 18.18 -6.56
CA VAL A 534 0.60 18.50 -7.68
C VAL A 534 -0.69 17.70 -7.51
N SER A 535 -1.81 18.40 -7.37
CA SER A 535 -3.12 17.79 -7.19
C SER A 535 -3.98 17.99 -8.44
N VAL A 536 -4.90 17.06 -8.67
CA VAL A 536 -5.85 17.11 -9.78
C VAL A 536 -7.05 17.98 -9.44
N ALA A 537 -7.43 18.01 -8.18
CA ALA A 537 -8.51 18.82 -7.59
C ALA A 537 -8.26 18.99 -6.09
N GLN A 538 -8.91 19.95 -5.42
CA GLN A 538 -8.71 20.20 -4.00
C GLN A 538 -10.07 20.41 -3.28
N ASN A 539 -10.26 19.72 -2.16
CA ASN A 539 -11.41 19.88 -1.26
C ASN A 539 -11.27 21.12 -0.38
N TYR A 540 -11.06 22.27 -1.00
CA TYR A 540 -10.84 23.56 -0.33
C TYR A 540 -12.03 24.49 -0.52
N ASP A 541 -12.44 25.18 0.54
CA ASP A 541 -13.47 26.20 0.48
C ASP A 541 -12.83 27.59 0.56
N PRO A 542 -12.87 28.39 -0.51
CA PRO A 542 -12.28 29.73 -0.55
C PRO A 542 -12.94 30.73 0.40
N ASP A 543 -14.19 30.52 0.81
CA ASP A 543 -14.89 31.45 1.71
C ASP A 543 -14.43 31.27 3.16
N SER A 544 -14.32 30.03 3.61
CA SER A 544 -13.79 29.72 4.95
C SER A 544 -12.26 29.67 4.98
N GLN A 545 -11.59 29.69 3.83
CA GLN A 545 -10.16 29.52 3.66
C GLN A 545 -9.60 28.28 4.36
N SER A 546 -10.33 27.18 4.27
CA SER A 546 -9.99 25.93 4.95
C SER A 546 -10.33 24.70 4.12
N THR A 547 -9.78 23.56 4.52
CA THR A 547 -10.16 22.26 3.99
C THR A 547 -11.65 22.03 4.23
N SER A 548 -12.33 21.51 3.22
CA SER A 548 -13.76 21.25 3.18
C SER A 548 -14.01 19.81 2.68
N THR A 549 -14.99 19.63 1.82
CA THR A 549 -15.32 18.35 1.18
C THR A 549 -15.37 18.49 -0.33
N MET A 550 -15.06 17.43 -1.09
CA MET A 550 -15.22 17.45 -2.56
C MET A 550 -16.66 17.64 -3.01
N SER A 551 -17.63 17.25 -2.18
CA SER A 551 -19.05 17.52 -2.44
C SER A 551 -19.47 18.98 -2.17
N ASN A 552 -18.58 19.82 -1.64
CA ASN A 552 -18.81 21.26 -1.57
C ASN A 552 -18.75 21.86 -2.99
N PRO A 553 -19.81 22.53 -3.47
CA PRO A 553 -19.80 23.10 -4.83
C PRO A 553 -18.75 24.21 -5.04
N LYS A 554 -18.11 24.66 -3.95
CA LYS A 554 -16.99 25.61 -3.99
C LYS A 554 -15.62 24.94 -3.94
N SER A 555 -15.55 23.62 -3.88
CA SER A 555 -14.27 22.90 -4.00
C SER A 555 -13.63 23.20 -5.35
N PHE A 556 -12.29 23.21 -5.39
CA PHE A 556 -11.54 23.42 -6.63
C PHE A 556 -11.51 22.12 -7.41
N ASN A 557 -12.47 21.98 -8.32
CA ASN A 557 -12.65 20.80 -9.13
C ASN A 557 -11.66 20.71 -10.31
N ARG A 558 -11.72 19.65 -11.10
CA ARG A 558 -10.81 19.40 -12.24
C ARG A 558 -10.81 20.49 -13.31
N ALA A 559 -11.91 21.23 -13.46
CA ALA A 559 -12.09 22.30 -14.43
C ALA A 559 -11.81 23.71 -13.84
N TYR A 560 -11.44 23.80 -12.54
CA TYR A 560 -11.12 25.07 -11.89
C TYR A 560 -9.67 25.47 -12.16
N THR A 561 -9.44 26.75 -12.38
CA THR A 561 -8.09 27.36 -12.30
C THR A 561 -8.13 28.62 -11.45
N LYS A 562 -6.99 28.96 -10.86
CA LYS A 562 -6.88 30.19 -10.10
C LYS A 562 -7.06 31.45 -10.96
N GLU A 563 -6.61 31.36 -12.22
CA GLU A 563 -6.71 32.47 -13.17
C GLU A 563 -8.14 32.72 -13.63
N ASN A 564 -8.87 31.66 -14.00
CA ASN A 564 -10.19 31.77 -14.65
C ASN A 564 -11.37 31.47 -13.71
N GLY A 565 -11.10 30.95 -12.49
CA GLY A 565 -12.12 30.51 -11.55
C GLY A 565 -12.81 29.20 -11.96
N TYR A 566 -14.09 29.06 -11.63
CA TYR A 566 -14.90 27.89 -11.98
C TYR A 566 -15.34 27.98 -13.45
N SER A 567 -15.17 26.88 -14.19
CA SER A 567 -15.60 26.81 -15.57
C SER A 567 -17.11 26.97 -15.74
N GLU A 568 -17.52 27.61 -16.83
CA GLU A 568 -18.94 27.67 -17.26
C GLU A 568 -19.39 26.35 -17.93
N ASN A 569 -18.44 25.50 -18.38
CA ASN A 569 -18.70 24.21 -19.02
C ASN A 569 -17.92 23.08 -18.31
N PRO A 570 -18.11 22.84 -17.03
CA PRO A 570 -17.25 21.98 -16.22
C PRO A 570 -17.22 20.53 -16.73
N GLU A 571 -18.32 20.02 -17.29
CA GLU A 571 -18.41 18.65 -17.81
C GLU A 571 -17.51 18.42 -19.06
N THR A 572 -17.23 19.44 -19.83
CA THR A 572 -16.30 19.38 -20.97
C THR A 572 -14.89 19.72 -20.53
N ASP A 573 -14.73 20.78 -19.74
CA ASP A 573 -13.44 21.32 -19.38
C ASP A 573 -12.69 20.42 -18.40
N MET A 574 -13.40 19.61 -17.60
CA MET A 574 -12.76 18.60 -16.76
C MET A 574 -11.94 17.58 -17.55
N LEU A 575 -12.26 17.31 -18.81
CA LEU A 575 -11.53 16.36 -19.64
C LEU A 575 -10.10 16.84 -19.93
N TYR A 576 -9.91 18.17 -20.00
CA TYR A 576 -8.62 18.79 -20.26
C TYR A 576 -7.72 18.91 -19.02
N GLY A 577 -8.24 18.62 -17.84
CA GLY A 577 -7.47 18.66 -16.59
C GLY A 577 -6.85 20.03 -16.30
N LEU A 578 -7.67 21.09 -16.35
CA LEU A 578 -7.21 22.48 -16.26
C LEU A 578 -6.51 22.75 -14.92
N ASN A 579 -7.07 22.26 -13.79
CA ASN A 579 -6.47 22.40 -12.47
C ASN A 579 -5.14 21.67 -12.39
N PHE A 580 -5.08 20.44 -12.89
CA PHE A 580 -3.88 19.63 -12.93
C PHE A 580 -2.77 20.30 -13.77
N ALA A 581 -3.13 20.83 -14.95
CA ALA A 581 -2.20 21.56 -15.82
C ALA A 581 -1.64 22.80 -15.12
N GLU A 582 -2.51 23.65 -14.53
CA GLU A 582 -2.08 24.86 -13.81
C GLU A 582 -1.06 24.54 -12.71
N GLN A 583 -1.33 23.49 -11.91
CA GLN A 583 -0.44 23.07 -10.85
C GLN A 583 0.88 22.51 -11.38
N PHE A 584 0.83 21.69 -12.41
CA PHE A 584 2.04 21.07 -12.94
C PHE A 584 2.95 22.08 -13.64
N GLU A 585 2.37 23.03 -14.40
CA GLU A 585 3.13 24.12 -15.02
C GLU A 585 3.89 24.96 -13.97
N TYR A 586 3.26 25.23 -12.84
CA TYR A 586 3.92 25.94 -11.77
C TYR A 586 5.02 25.08 -11.12
N ALA A 587 4.76 23.80 -10.88
CA ALA A 587 5.77 22.88 -10.34
C ALA A 587 6.99 22.78 -11.25
N LEU A 588 6.79 22.69 -12.58
CA LEU A 588 7.90 22.73 -13.56
C LEU A 588 8.71 24.02 -13.46
N SER A 589 8.05 25.17 -13.23
CA SER A 589 8.72 26.47 -13.12
C SER A 589 9.60 26.61 -11.87
N LEU A 590 9.34 25.79 -10.83
CA LEU A 590 10.10 25.74 -9.59
C LEU A 590 11.30 24.78 -9.67
N ASP A 591 11.34 23.91 -10.67
CA ASP A 591 12.38 22.91 -10.94
C ASP A 591 12.78 22.07 -9.70
N PRO A 592 11.82 21.45 -8.97
CA PRO A 592 12.10 20.66 -7.77
C PRO A 592 12.91 19.40 -8.08
N GLU A 593 13.45 18.73 -7.05
CA GLU A 593 13.98 17.37 -7.19
C GLU A 593 12.84 16.34 -7.30
N VAL A 594 11.75 16.56 -6.56
CA VAL A 594 10.61 15.64 -6.49
C VAL A 594 9.30 16.34 -6.80
N ILE A 595 8.53 15.80 -7.73
CA ILE A 595 7.11 16.12 -7.89
C ILE A 595 6.29 14.97 -7.30
N PHE A 596 5.34 15.29 -6.42
CA PHE A 596 4.43 14.31 -5.82
C PHE A 596 2.99 14.54 -6.29
N ILE A 597 2.44 13.56 -6.99
CA ILE A 597 1.12 13.63 -7.62
C ILE A 597 0.05 13.03 -6.69
N THR A 598 -1.07 13.71 -6.54
CA THR A 598 -2.22 13.22 -5.78
C THR A 598 -3.42 13.07 -6.69
N GLY A 599 -3.83 11.88 -7.06
CA GLY A 599 -3.54 10.51 -6.62
C GLY A 599 -3.70 9.53 -7.80
N TRP A 600 -3.46 8.23 -7.55
CA TRP A 600 -3.62 7.20 -8.57
C TRP A 600 -5.04 6.62 -8.61
N ASN A 601 -5.51 6.02 -7.50
CA ASN A 601 -6.62 5.06 -7.50
C ASN A 601 -7.55 5.09 -6.28
N GLU A 602 -7.76 6.23 -5.64
CA GLU A 602 -8.72 6.34 -4.52
C GLU A 602 -10.17 6.36 -5.04
N TRP A 603 -10.67 5.19 -5.41
CA TRP A 603 -12.01 5.05 -6.00
C TRP A 603 -13.17 5.15 -5.00
N ILE A 604 -12.89 4.93 -3.71
CA ILE A 604 -13.91 4.85 -2.64
C ILE A 604 -13.85 6.10 -1.76
N VAL A 605 -15.02 6.63 -1.40
CA VAL A 605 -15.15 7.77 -0.52
C VAL A 605 -16.30 7.57 0.48
N GLY A 606 -16.09 7.98 1.73
CA GLY A 606 -17.10 7.89 2.78
C GLY A 606 -18.18 8.97 2.66
N ASN A 607 -19.44 8.56 2.71
CA ASN A 607 -20.55 9.46 2.90
C ASN A 607 -20.70 9.82 4.39
N GLN A 608 -20.26 11.01 4.77
CA GLN A 608 -20.34 11.54 6.13
C GLN A 608 -21.50 12.53 6.24
N SER A 609 -22.67 12.00 6.54
CA SER A 609 -23.90 12.81 6.68
C SER A 609 -24.24 13.66 5.45
N GLY A 610 -24.09 13.08 4.26
CA GLY A 610 -24.35 13.74 2.99
C GLY A 610 -23.17 14.53 2.41
N HIS A 611 -22.00 14.42 3.02
CA HIS A 611 -20.76 15.05 2.57
C HIS A 611 -19.72 14.00 2.22
N PHE A 612 -18.99 14.24 1.13
CA PHE A 612 -17.90 13.39 0.64
C PHE A 612 -16.59 14.17 0.68
N THR A 613 -15.64 13.73 1.51
CA THR A 613 -14.46 14.53 1.85
C THR A 613 -13.48 14.60 0.70
N ASP A 614 -12.92 13.46 0.27
CA ASP A 614 -11.75 13.43 -0.60
C ASP A 614 -12.08 13.24 -2.08
N GLN A 615 -13.18 12.58 -2.38
CA GLN A 615 -13.66 12.28 -3.72
C GLN A 615 -15.18 12.47 -3.77
N PHE A 616 -15.77 12.75 -4.93
CA PHE A 616 -17.23 12.86 -5.06
C PHE A 616 -17.76 12.37 -6.40
N THR A 617 -17.28 12.94 -7.51
CA THR A 617 -17.72 12.64 -8.88
C THR A 617 -16.52 12.75 -9.82
N PRO A 618 -16.62 12.33 -11.10
CA PRO A 618 -15.55 12.56 -12.06
C PRO A 618 -15.04 14.01 -12.11
N LEU A 619 -15.92 14.98 -11.99
CA LEU A 619 -15.52 16.39 -11.94
C LEU A 619 -14.78 16.77 -10.64
N ALA A 620 -15.23 16.22 -9.53
CA ALA A 620 -14.72 16.54 -8.19
C ALA A 620 -14.04 15.31 -7.57
N SER A 621 -12.92 14.90 -8.15
CA SER A 621 -12.07 13.77 -7.72
C SER A 621 -10.63 14.02 -8.13
N ARG A 622 -9.67 13.24 -7.58
CA ARG A 622 -8.24 13.50 -7.69
C ARG A 622 -7.46 12.45 -8.46
N ASP A 623 -8.06 11.31 -8.81
CA ASP A 623 -7.32 10.16 -9.30
C ASP A 623 -7.17 10.12 -10.82
N ILE A 624 -6.11 9.45 -11.27
CA ILE A 624 -5.59 9.49 -12.63
C ILE A 624 -5.68 8.12 -13.32
N GLU A 625 -5.89 7.04 -12.57
CA GLU A 625 -6.05 5.70 -13.15
C GLU A 625 -7.11 5.71 -14.27
N PRO A 626 -6.82 5.10 -15.45
CA PRO A 626 -7.80 5.03 -16.53
C PRO A 626 -9.16 4.49 -16.08
N SER A 627 -10.25 5.09 -16.57
CA SER A 627 -11.61 4.81 -16.12
C SER A 627 -12.55 4.42 -17.26
N LYS A 628 -13.61 3.69 -16.93
CA LYS A 628 -14.70 3.39 -17.88
C LYS A 628 -15.60 4.59 -18.17
N GLY A 629 -15.56 5.62 -17.35
CA GLY A 629 -16.39 6.80 -17.50
C GLY A 629 -15.85 7.80 -18.53
N VAL A 630 -16.33 9.05 -18.40
CA VAL A 630 -16.00 10.14 -19.33
C VAL A 630 -14.53 10.55 -19.33
N LEU A 631 -13.81 10.29 -18.24
CA LEU A 631 -12.40 10.66 -18.13
C LEU A 631 -11.48 9.73 -18.93
N LYS A 632 -11.91 8.49 -19.19
CA LYS A 632 -11.12 7.50 -19.94
C LYS A 632 -9.66 7.44 -19.43
N ASP A 633 -8.71 7.69 -20.35
CA ASP A 633 -7.27 7.71 -20.09
C ASP A 633 -6.63 9.12 -20.26
N HIS A 634 -7.48 10.17 -20.36
CA HIS A 634 -7.01 11.54 -20.64
C HIS A 634 -6.02 12.07 -19.59
N TYR A 635 -6.26 11.78 -18.29
CA TYR A 635 -5.38 12.20 -17.21
C TYR A 635 -4.10 11.39 -17.15
N TYR A 636 -4.16 10.12 -17.54
CA TYR A 636 -2.98 9.27 -17.60
C TYR A 636 -1.97 9.83 -18.62
N TYR A 637 -2.40 10.12 -19.86
CA TYR A 637 -1.49 10.69 -20.87
C TYR A 637 -1.10 12.13 -20.58
N GLN A 638 -1.97 12.92 -19.98
CA GLN A 638 -1.59 14.24 -19.48
C GLN A 638 -0.50 14.16 -18.42
N MET A 639 -0.59 13.22 -17.49
CA MET A 639 0.46 12.96 -16.49
C MET A 639 1.77 12.52 -17.16
N VAL A 640 1.71 11.59 -18.11
CA VAL A 640 2.89 11.14 -18.86
C VAL A 640 3.57 12.30 -19.57
N GLU A 641 2.82 13.18 -20.24
CA GLU A 641 3.34 14.37 -20.89
C GLU A 641 4.10 15.28 -19.89
N PHE A 642 3.50 15.57 -18.74
CA PHE A 642 4.14 16.41 -17.74
C PHE A 642 5.39 15.74 -17.13
N ILE A 643 5.37 14.43 -16.93
CA ILE A 643 6.54 13.69 -16.46
C ILE A 643 7.69 13.79 -17.47
N ARG A 644 7.41 13.67 -18.77
CA ARG A 644 8.42 13.84 -19.82
C ARG A 644 9.02 15.24 -19.84
N ARG A 645 8.22 16.26 -19.70
CA ARG A 645 8.68 17.66 -19.63
C ARG A 645 9.52 17.91 -18.36
N PHE A 646 9.20 17.23 -17.27
CA PHE A 646 9.96 17.33 -16.03
C PHE A 646 11.29 16.58 -16.08
N LYS A 647 11.26 15.32 -16.49
CA LYS A 647 12.41 14.39 -16.43
C LYS A 647 13.27 14.40 -17.71
N GLY A 648 12.78 14.89 -18.83
CA GLY A 648 13.36 14.61 -20.13
C GLY A 648 13.08 13.18 -20.59
N VAL A 649 13.46 12.85 -21.82
CA VAL A 649 13.32 11.50 -22.41
C VAL A 649 14.51 11.16 -23.27
N ARG A 650 14.78 9.88 -23.47
CA ARG A 650 15.81 9.41 -24.40
C ARG A 650 15.41 9.66 -25.85
N SER A 651 16.41 9.84 -26.71
CA SER A 651 16.19 9.83 -28.16
C SER A 651 15.75 8.45 -28.61
N VAL A 652 14.88 8.40 -29.60
CA VAL A 652 14.47 7.14 -30.26
C VAL A 652 15.69 6.50 -30.88
N PRO A 653 15.95 5.19 -30.65
CA PRO A 653 17.09 4.52 -31.22
C PRO A 653 17.05 4.49 -32.76
N GLU A 654 18.16 4.80 -33.40
CA GLU A 654 18.28 4.78 -34.86
C GLU A 654 18.11 3.38 -35.44
N ALA A 655 17.41 3.28 -36.58
CA ALA A 655 17.28 2.03 -37.31
C ALA A 655 18.61 1.60 -37.91
N THR A 656 18.86 0.29 -37.93
CA THR A 656 20.00 -0.28 -38.65
C THR A 656 19.91 -0.02 -40.17
N ALA A 657 21.05 -0.15 -40.86
CA ALA A 657 21.11 -0.02 -42.33
C ALA A 657 20.11 -0.96 -43.03
N GLU A 658 19.81 -0.64 -44.28
CA GLU A 658 18.95 -1.48 -45.11
C GLU A 658 19.38 -2.93 -45.14
N LYS A 659 18.42 -3.84 -45.01
CA LYS A 659 18.61 -5.28 -45.05
C LYS A 659 17.36 -5.98 -45.57
N THR A 660 17.52 -6.73 -46.66
CA THR A 660 16.46 -7.60 -47.18
C THR A 660 16.34 -8.84 -46.28
N ILE A 661 15.10 -9.16 -45.87
CA ILE A 661 14.78 -10.31 -45.06
C ILE A 661 14.00 -11.32 -45.89
N ASP A 662 14.50 -12.54 -45.97
CA ASP A 662 13.70 -13.68 -46.47
C ASP A 662 12.87 -14.26 -45.31
N ILE A 663 11.61 -13.84 -45.23
CA ILE A 663 10.70 -14.23 -44.16
C ILE A 663 10.41 -15.73 -44.09
N TYR A 664 10.77 -16.51 -45.11
CA TYR A 664 10.59 -17.97 -45.16
C TYR A 664 11.87 -18.73 -44.79
N SER A 665 12.99 -18.04 -44.64
CA SER A 665 14.28 -18.65 -44.25
C SER A 665 14.19 -19.26 -42.86
N ALA A 666 14.73 -20.47 -42.73
CA ALA A 666 14.93 -21.11 -41.42
C ALA A 666 16.13 -20.55 -40.67
N GLN A 667 16.97 -19.72 -41.29
CA GLN A 667 18.10 -19.06 -40.64
C GLN A 667 17.64 -17.74 -40.03
N ASP A 668 18.08 -17.48 -38.80
CA ASP A 668 17.82 -16.22 -38.16
C ASP A 668 18.54 -15.07 -38.87
N GLN A 669 17.82 -14.11 -39.34
CA GLN A 669 18.28 -12.92 -40.02
C GLN A 669 18.09 -11.63 -39.23
N TRP A 670 17.54 -11.73 -38.01
CA TRP A 670 17.15 -10.57 -37.21
C TRP A 670 18.18 -10.18 -36.13
N ASN A 671 19.23 -10.97 -35.89
CA ASN A 671 20.19 -10.74 -34.83
C ASN A 671 20.88 -9.37 -34.89
N ASP A 672 21.13 -8.86 -36.10
CA ASP A 672 21.81 -7.59 -36.38
C ASP A 672 20.84 -6.47 -36.82
N VAL A 673 19.55 -6.71 -36.66
CA VAL A 673 18.50 -5.72 -36.92
C VAL A 673 18.12 -5.03 -35.62
N GLY A 674 18.11 -3.71 -35.63
CA GLY A 674 17.72 -2.85 -34.53
C GLY A 674 16.89 -1.64 -35.00
N PRO A 675 16.25 -0.97 -34.09
CA PRO A 675 16.15 -1.23 -32.66
C PRO A 675 15.36 -2.49 -32.32
N ASN A 676 15.56 -2.96 -31.09
CA ASN A 676 14.80 -4.04 -30.49
C ASN A 676 13.69 -3.42 -29.64
N TYR A 677 12.43 -3.62 -30.03
CA TYR A 677 11.26 -3.10 -29.33
C TYR A 677 10.81 -4.14 -28.30
N ILE A 678 11.19 -3.91 -27.06
CA ILE A 678 10.88 -4.80 -25.94
C ILE A 678 9.47 -4.49 -25.43
N ALA A 679 8.65 -5.54 -25.29
CA ALA A 679 7.37 -5.46 -24.62
C ALA A 679 7.47 -5.95 -23.17
N TYR A 680 6.51 -5.61 -22.34
CA TYR A 680 6.31 -6.26 -21.06
C TYR A 680 5.81 -7.68 -21.31
N ALA A 681 6.42 -8.63 -20.64
CA ALA A 681 6.15 -10.05 -20.83
C ALA A 681 5.52 -10.66 -19.56
N ASP A 682 4.99 -11.87 -19.69
CA ASP A 682 4.35 -12.64 -18.62
C ASP A 682 3.17 -11.88 -17.98
N ASN A 683 2.34 -11.28 -18.85
CA ASN A 683 1.22 -10.42 -18.46
C ASN A 683 -0.12 -10.80 -19.11
N VAL A 684 -0.17 -11.99 -19.76
CA VAL A 684 -1.35 -12.55 -20.40
C VAL A 684 -2.15 -13.49 -19.50
N ASP A 685 -1.84 -13.53 -18.22
CA ASP A 685 -2.54 -14.34 -17.23
C ASP A 685 -4.05 -14.11 -17.24
N HIS A 686 -4.79 -15.18 -17.01
CA HIS A 686 -6.24 -15.09 -16.91
C HIS A 686 -6.66 -14.39 -15.62
N ARG A 687 -7.60 -13.48 -15.74
CA ARG A 687 -8.26 -12.87 -14.60
C ARG A 687 -9.38 -13.79 -14.12
N ASP A 688 -9.39 -14.12 -12.84
CA ASP A 688 -10.48 -14.79 -12.13
C ASP A 688 -10.55 -14.25 -10.70
N GLY A 689 -11.17 -13.07 -10.57
CA GLY A 689 -11.16 -12.28 -9.34
C GLY A 689 -12.54 -11.83 -8.88
N TYR A 690 -12.67 -11.57 -7.60
CA TYR A 690 -13.90 -11.07 -7.01
C TYR A 690 -13.73 -9.63 -6.50
N GLY A 691 -14.42 -8.71 -7.14
CA GLY A 691 -14.54 -7.33 -6.70
C GLY A 691 -15.49 -7.16 -5.52
N TYR A 692 -16.03 -5.96 -5.39
CA TYR A 692 -17.01 -5.62 -4.37
C TYR A 692 -18.39 -6.23 -4.64
N TYR A 693 -19.33 -6.03 -3.74
CA TYR A 693 -20.69 -6.54 -3.87
C TYR A 693 -21.48 -5.78 -4.95
N ASP A 694 -22.15 -6.50 -5.82
CA ASP A 694 -23.02 -5.93 -6.87
C ASP A 694 -24.15 -5.10 -6.26
N ALA A 695 -24.26 -3.83 -6.65
CA ALA A 695 -25.33 -2.93 -6.22
C ALA A 695 -26.72 -3.47 -6.57
N ASN A 696 -26.85 -4.20 -7.69
CA ASN A 696 -28.14 -4.78 -8.10
C ASN A 696 -28.56 -6.01 -7.26
N SER A 697 -27.62 -6.55 -6.46
CA SER A 697 -27.91 -7.61 -5.49
C SER A 697 -28.30 -7.08 -4.11
N PHE A 698 -28.44 -5.76 -3.97
CA PHE A 698 -28.70 -5.09 -2.69
C PHE A 698 -30.07 -5.49 -2.14
N VAL A 699 -30.08 -6.04 -0.94
CA VAL A 699 -31.29 -6.22 -0.12
C VAL A 699 -31.26 -5.19 0.99
N GLU A 700 -32.31 -4.37 1.11
CA GLU A 700 -32.39 -3.30 2.09
C GLU A 700 -32.07 -3.80 3.51
N GLY A 701 -31.08 -3.20 4.14
CA GLY A 701 -30.60 -3.55 5.47
C GLY A 701 -29.60 -4.70 5.57
N VAL A 702 -29.26 -5.38 4.46
CA VAL A 702 -28.33 -6.53 4.46
C VAL A 702 -27.08 -6.29 3.60
N GLY A 703 -27.07 -5.25 2.75
CA GLY A 703 -26.02 -5.04 1.76
C GLY A 703 -26.12 -5.96 0.53
N GLY A 704 -25.17 -5.84 -0.39
CA GLY A 704 -25.10 -6.70 -1.57
C GLY A 704 -24.86 -8.16 -1.17
N THR A 705 -25.56 -9.10 -1.81
CA THR A 705 -25.47 -10.54 -1.49
C THR A 705 -24.53 -11.30 -2.41
N GLN A 706 -24.12 -10.69 -3.52
CA GLN A 706 -23.22 -11.31 -4.48
C GLN A 706 -22.09 -10.34 -4.83
N ARG A 707 -20.87 -10.84 -4.79
CA ARG A 707 -19.70 -10.10 -5.30
C ARG A 707 -19.71 -10.13 -6.82
N VAL A 708 -19.22 -9.06 -7.44
CA VAL A 708 -18.92 -9.10 -8.87
C VAL A 708 -17.78 -10.06 -9.10
N HIS A 709 -17.97 -10.98 -10.02
CA HIS A 709 -16.96 -11.92 -10.45
C HIS A 709 -16.40 -11.45 -11.79
N TYR A 710 -15.13 -11.09 -11.80
CA TYR A 710 -14.42 -10.69 -13.01
C TYR A 710 -13.67 -11.90 -13.57
N VAL A 711 -14.03 -12.29 -14.78
CA VAL A 711 -13.35 -13.34 -15.53
C VAL A 711 -12.87 -12.77 -16.85
N ASN A 712 -11.58 -12.89 -17.13
CA ASN A 712 -10.99 -12.56 -18.40
C ASN A 712 -10.02 -13.67 -18.83
N THR A 713 -10.30 -14.31 -19.91
CA THR A 713 -9.50 -15.40 -20.49
C THR A 713 -8.98 -15.06 -21.88
N THR A 714 -8.88 -13.77 -22.18
CA THR A 714 -8.49 -13.26 -23.50
C THR A 714 -6.98 -13.22 -23.69
N GLY A 715 -6.20 -13.27 -22.63
CA GLY A 715 -4.73 -13.29 -22.69
C GLY A 715 -4.25 -14.53 -23.48
N ARG A 716 -3.44 -14.28 -24.51
CA ARG A 716 -2.74 -15.28 -25.31
C ARG A 716 -1.63 -14.62 -26.11
N ASN A 717 -0.73 -15.41 -26.68
CA ASN A 717 0.38 -14.92 -27.52
C ASN A 717 1.17 -13.79 -26.87
N ASP A 718 1.66 -14.02 -25.64
CA ASP A 718 2.44 -13.05 -24.84
C ASP A 718 3.57 -12.44 -25.67
N ILE A 719 3.40 -11.18 -26.08
CA ILE A 719 4.31 -10.46 -26.97
C ILE A 719 5.50 -9.96 -26.17
N VAL A 720 6.70 -10.42 -26.53
CA VAL A 720 7.92 -10.10 -25.78
C VAL A 720 8.86 -9.17 -26.51
N ASN A 721 8.80 -9.16 -27.84
CA ASN A 721 9.77 -8.45 -28.68
C ASN A 721 9.24 -8.17 -30.08
N ALA A 722 9.63 -7.04 -30.65
CA ALA A 722 9.38 -6.73 -32.04
C ALA A 722 10.62 -6.07 -32.69
N LYS A 723 10.74 -6.22 -34.01
CA LYS A 723 11.78 -5.57 -34.80
C LYS A 723 11.22 -5.13 -36.16
N VAL A 724 11.86 -4.12 -36.76
CA VAL A 724 11.56 -3.64 -38.10
C VAL A 724 12.84 -3.58 -38.91
N ALA A 725 12.81 -4.14 -40.11
CA ALA A 725 13.87 -4.00 -41.12
C ALA A 725 13.28 -3.37 -42.39
N ARG A 726 14.13 -2.83 -43.24
CA ARG A 726 13.75 -2.27 -44.52
C ARG A 726 14.77 -2.59 -45.61
N ASP A 727 14.31 -2.63 -46.83
CA ASP A 727 15.16 -2.48 -48.00
C ASP A 727 14.56 -1.43 -48.95
N THR A 728 15.00 -1.39 -50.20
CA THR A 728 14.53 -0.43 -51.17
C THR A 728 13.05 -0.56 -51.53
N GLU A 729 12.45 -1.78 -51.39
CA GLU A 729 11.09 -2.09 -51.85
C GLU A 729 10.14 -2.44 -50.71
N TYR A 730 10.66 -2.97 -49.59
CA TYR A 730 9.84 -3.56 -48.55
C TYR A 730 10.19 -3.04 -47.18
N LEU A 731 9.17 -3.10 -46.31
CA LEU A 731 9.29 -3.12 -44.85
C LEU A 731 9.05 -4.53 -44.35
N TYR A 732 9.84 -4.94 -43.39
CA TYR A 732 9.72 -6.24 -42.74
C TYR A 732 9.42 -6.01 -41.27
N PHE A 733 8.32 -6.54 -40.78
CA PHE A 733 7.94 -6.50 -39.38
C PHE A 733 8.09 -7.90 -38.80
N MET A 734 8.70 -8.00 -37.65
CA MET A 734 8.84 -9.23 -36.88
C MET A 734 8.29 -8.98 -35.49
N VAL A 735 7.54 -9.95 -34.97
CA VAL A 735 7.11 -10.00 -33.58
C VAL A 735 7.35 -11.40 -33.02
N GLU A 736 7.82 -11.45 -31.78
CA GLU A 736 8.04 -12.69 -31.04
C GLU A 736 7.15 -12.72 -29.82
N THR A 737 6.63 -13.93 -29.54
CA THR A 737 5.85 -14.24 -28.34
C THR A 737 6.68 -15.15 -27.42
N ALA A 738 6.37 -15.19 -26.13
CA ALA A 738 7.07 -16.03 -25.16
C ALA A 738 6.98 -17.53 -25.53
N GLU A 739 5.80 -17.97 -25.95
CA GLU A 739 5.52 -19.33 -26.39
C GLU A 739 5.19 -19.38 -27.89
N ASN A 740 5.03 -20.56 -28.46
CA ASN A 740 4.62 -20.70 -29.87
C ASN A 740 3.28 -20.02 -30.12
N LEU A 741 3.22 -19.28 -31.23
CA LEU A 741 1.98 -18.63 -31.66
C LEU A 741 0.83 -19.58 -31.82
N THR A 742 -0.35 -19.17 -31.38
CA THR A 742 -1.60 -19.88 -31.60
C THR A 742 -1.95 -19.90 -33.12
N ALA A 743 -2.80 -20.83 -33.54
CA ALA A 743 -3.26 -20.85 -34.93
C ALA A 743 -4.11 -19.60 -35.25
N ALA A 744 -3.93 -19.03 -36.42
CA ALA A 744 -4.70 -17.88 -36.93
C ALA A 744 -6.13 -18.31 -37.30
N THR A 745 -7.02 -18.41 -36.33
CA THR A 745 -8.39 -18.91 -36.48
C THR A 745 -9.50 -17.86 -36.29
N ASP A 746 -9.15 -16.66 -35.86
CA ASP A 746 -10.08 -15.57 -35.56
C ASP A 746 -9.60 -14.21 -36.11
N SER A 747 -10.49 -13.24 -36.12
CA SER A 747 -10.27 -11.89 -36.68
C SER A 747 -9.38 -10.97 -35.82
N SER A 748 -9.04 -11.36 -34.61
CA SER A 748 -8.23 -10.54 -33.69
C SER A 748 -6.85 -11.12 -33.47
N TRP A 749 -6.39 -12.03 -34.36
CA TRP A 749 -5.11 -12.71 -34.23
C TRP A 749 -3.95 -11.86 -34.71
N MET A 750 -3.03 -11.51 -33.81
CA MET A 750 -1.75 -10.83 -34.08
C MET A 750 -1.89 -9.68 -35.08
N GLN A 751 -2.66 -8.66 -34.70
CA GLN A 751 -2.89 -7.47 -35.51
C GLN A 751 -1.68 -6.52 -35.42
N LEU A 752 -1.27 -5.96 -36.58
CA LEU A 752 -0.30 -4.86 -36.65
C LEU A 752 -1.02 -3.60 -37.08
N PHE A 753 -0.97 -2.58 -36.23
CA PHE A 753 -1.45 -1.23 -36.51
C PHE A 753 -0.27 -0.33 -36.90
N LEU A 754 -0.46 0.49 -37.94
CA LEU A 754 0.55 1.42 -38.44
C LEU A 754 0.01 2.84 -38.51
N ASP A 755 0.83 3.77 -38.05
CA ASP A 755 0.63 5.23 -38.14
C ASP A 755 1.83 5.81 -38.88
N ILE A 756 1.60 6.32 -40.06
CA ILE A 756 2.63 6.94 -40.92
C ILE A 756 2.45 8.45 -41.06
N GLY A 757 1.40 9.02 -40.47
CA GLY A 757 1.15 10.44 -40.35
C GLY A 757 0.76 11.15 -41.66
N ASP A 758 0.19 10.45 -42.66
CA ASP A 758 -0.10 10.99 -43.95
C ASP A 758 -1.59 11.29 -44.19
N SER A 759 -2.51 10.89 -43.28
CA SER A 759 -3.95 11.00 -43.47
C SER A 759 -4.72 11.44 -42.23
N GLU A 760 -5.70 12.32 -42.41
CA GLU A 760 -6.72 12.64 -41.42
C GLU A 760 -7.78 11.51 -41.28
N GLU A 761 -7.87 10.59 -42.26
CA GLU A 761 -8.76 9.44 -42.25
C GLU A 761 -8.05 8.28 -41.54
N ASN A 762 -8.16 8.24 -40.22
CA ASN A 762 -7.52 7.26 -39.35
C ASN A 762 -8.47 6.78 -38.27
N TRP A 763 -8.05 5.74 -37.57
CA TRP A 763 -8.63 5.32 -36.29
C TRP A 763 -7.60 5.50 -35.18
N GLU A 764 -7.83 6.43 -34.25
CA GLU A 764 -6.93 6.70 -33.11
C GLU A 764 -5.48 6.92 -33.58
N THR A 765 -5.32 7.65 -34.68
CA THR A 765 -4.10 7.94 -35.46
C THR A 765 -3.56 6.79 -36.32
N PHE A 766 -4.09 5.58 -36.23
CA PHE A 766 -3.66 4.48 -37.07
C PHE A 766 -4.33 4.56 -38.46
N GLU A 767 -3.53 4.59 -39.51
CA GLU A 767 -4.00 4.64 -40.92
C GLU A 767 -4.10 3.26 -41.54
N TYR A 768 -3.30 2.28 -41.09
CA TYR A 768 -3.28 0.92 -41.61
C TYR A 768 -3.39 -0.12 -40.53
N ILE A 769 -3.98 -1.26 -40.89
CA ILE A 769 -4.06 -2.46 -40.08
C ILE A 769 -3.78 -3.71 -40.92
N VAL A 770 -3.04 -4.66 -40.31
CA VAL A 770 -2.84 -6.01 -40.86
C VAL A 770 -3.55 -7.00 -39.93
N ASN A 771 -4.09 -8.06 -40.50
CA ASN A 771 -4.77 -9.16 -39.80
C ASN A 771 -6.03 -8.74 -39.01
N ARG A 772 -6.71 -7.68 -39.41
CA ARG A 772 -8.07 -7.42 -38.89
C ARG A 772 -9.02 -8.58 -39.21
N THR A 773 -8.80 -9.27 -40.32
CA THR A 773 -9.42 -10.55 -40.65
C THR A 773 -8.36 -11.65 -40.57
N SER A 774 -8.75 -12.87 -40.14
CA SER A 774 -7.83 -14.01 -40.04
C SER A 774 -7.10 -14.24 -41.39
N PRO A 775 -5.75 -14.28 -41.39
CA PRO A 775 -5.00 -14.46 -42.64
C PRO A 775 -5.20 -15.86 -43.25
N GLY A 776 -5.24 -15.92 -44.58
CA GLY A 776 -5.20 -17.17 -45.34
C GLY A 776 -3.79 -17.48 -45.83
N GLU A 777 -3.61 -17.74 -47.16
CA GLU A 777 -2.27 -17.89 -47.73
C GLU A 777 -1.46 -16.59 -47.69
N LYS A 778 -2.15 -15.47 -47.59
CA LYS A 778 -1.61 -14.10 -47.47
C LYS A 778 -2.35 -13.36 -46.34
N ALA A 779 -1.66 -12.46 -45.71
CA ALA A 779 -2.26 -11.47 -44.83
C ALA A 779 -2.88 -10.33 -45.64
N ILE A 780 -3.85 -9.64 -45.07
CA ILE A 780 -4.53 -8.51 -45.69
C ILE A 780 -4.06 -7.24 -45.02
N LEU A 781 -3.62 -6.29 -45.83
CA LEU A 781 -3.37 -4.90 -45.44
C LEU A 781 -4.60 -4.07 -45.77
N GLU A 782 -5.14 -3.38 -44.78
CA GLU A 782 -6.28 -2.49 -44.93
C GLU A 782 -5.89 -1.07 -44.51
N ARG A 783 -6.56 -0.05 -45.12
CA ARG A 783 -6.41 1.36 -44.80
C ARG A 783 -7.68 1.88 -44.15
N SER A 784 -7.57 2.74 -43.14
CA SER A 784 -8.70 3.43 -42.54
C SER A 784 -9.36 4.40 -43.51
N THR A 785 -10.68 4.47 -43.44
CA THR A 785 -11.52 5.48 -44.14
C THR A 785 -12.24 6.38 -43.12
N GLY A 786 -11.68 6.48 -41.90
CA GLY A 786 -12.18 7.24 -40.77
C GLY A 786 -12.85 6.40 -39.70
N GLY A 787 -12.43 6.55 -38.46
CA GLY A 787 -12.84 5.70 -37.34
C GLY A 787 -12.53 4.22 -37.63
N TRP A 788 -13.31 3.31 -37.12
CA TRP A 788 -13.10 1.86 -37.31
C TRP A 788 -13.64 1.35 -38.68
N ASN A 789 -13.54 2.14 -39.74
CA ASN A 789 -13.92 1.70 -41.07
C ASN A 789 -12.66 1.49 -41.93
N TRP A 790 -12.55 0.31 -42.54
CA TRP A 790 -11.34 -0.13 -43.21
C TRP A 790 -11.64 -0.59 -44.64
N GLU A 791 -10.75 -0.31 -45.59
CA GLU A 791 -10.78 -0.83 -46.95
C GLU A 791 -9.50 -1.58 -47.29
N THR A 792 -9.61 -2.66 -48.06
CA THR A 792 -8.47 -3.46 -48.47
C THR A 792 -7.56 -2.71 -49.42
N VAL A 793 -6.29 -2.54 -49.07
CA VAL A 793 -5.25 -1.97 -49.92
C VAL A 793 -4.53 -3.05 -50.75
N GLY A 794 -4.26 -4.19 -50.12
CA GLY A 794 -3.55 -5.27 -50.78
C GLY A 794 -3.37 -6.51 -49.94
N GLN A 795 -2.74 -7.50 -50.56
CA GLN A 795 -2.31 -8.74 -49.87
C GLN A 795 -0.80 -8.71 -49.67
N ILE A 796 -0.35 -9.12 -48.51
CA ILE A 796 1.07 -9.15 -48.15
C ILE A 796 1.52 -10.55 -47.78
N SER A 797 2.83 -10.82 -47.90
CA SER A 797 3.41 -12.08 -47.46
C SER A 797 3.60 -12.10 -45.99
N TYR A 798 3.35 -13.25 -45.37
CA TYR A 798 3.69 -13.52 -43.99
C TYR A 798 4.23 -14.92 -43.78
N SER A 799 4.94 -15.13 -42.66
CA SER A 799 5.34 -16.46 -42.21
C SER A 799 5.24 -16.57 -40.70
N VAL A 800 4.92 -17.77 -40.21
CA VAL A 800 4.94 -18.11 -38.78
C VAL A 800 5.94 -19.23 -38.58
N GLN A 801 6.88 -19.05 -37.67
CA GLN A 801 7.92 -20.04 -37.36
C GLN A 801 8.03 -20.16 -35.83
N GLY A 802 7.28 -21.10 -35.24
CA GLY A 802 7.23 -21.28 -33.80
C GLY A 802 6.57 -20.08 -33.10
N ASN A 803 7.35 -19.34 -32.37
CA ASN A 803 6.91 -18.14 -31.64
C ASN A 803 7.13 -16.82 -32.40
N ARG A 804 7.48 -16.87 -33.68
CA ARG A 804 7.81 -15.69 -34.47
C ARG A 804 6.84 -15.54 -35.64
N LEU A 805 6.19 -14.38 -35.76
CA LEU A 805 5.46 -13.91 -36.92
C LEU A 805 6.31 -12.89 -37.66
N GLN A 806 6.39 -13.03 -38.98
CA GLN A 806 7.09 -12.08 -39.86
C GLN A 806 6.15 -11.64 -40.99
N LEU A 807 6.15 -10.34 -41.27
CA LEU A 807 5.39 -9.71 -42.35
C LEU A 807 6.34 -9.05 -43.34
N GLN A 808 6.01 -9.09 -44.62
CA GLN A 808 6.70 -8.38 -45.68
C GLN A 808 5.69 -7.46 -46.36
N ILE A 809 5.83 -6.13 -46.19
CA ILE A 809 4.91 -5.11 -46.67
C ILE A 809 5.59 -4.27 -47.72
N PRO A 810 5.10 -4.21 -48.98
CA PRO A 810 5.63 -3.29 -49.99
C PRO A 810 5.46 -1.83 -49.56
N LYS A 811 6.54 -1.03 -49.56
CA LYS A 811 6.51 0.41 -49.24
C LYS A 811 5.47 1.15 -50.10
N SER A 812 5.31 0.73 -51.36
CA SER A 812 4.34 1.31 -52.30
C SER A 812 2.87 1.18 -51.86
N LEU A 813 2.52 0.14 -51.07
CA LEU A 813 1.16 0.00 -50.52
C LEU A 813 0.90 0.95 -49.36
N LEU A 814 1.96 1.45 -48.72
CA LEU A 814 1.91 2.42 -47.63
C LEU A 814 2.16 3.85 -48.12
N GLY A 815 2.40 4.05 -49.43
CA GLY A 815 2.71 5.37 -49.99
C GLY A 815 4.09 5.92 -49.60
N ILE A 816 5.00 5.07 -49.11
CA ILE A 816 6.35 5.49 -48.70
C ILE A 816 7.28 5.52 -49.91
N GLU A 817 7.63 6.74 -50.34
CA GLU A 817 8.53 6.99 -51.49
C GLU A 817 9.94 7.44 -51.04
N SER A 818 10.09 7.97 -49.84
CA SER A 818 11.35 8.47 -49.31
C SER A 818 12.18 7.36 -48.64
N ASP A 819 13.50 7.48 -48.67
CA ASP A 819 14.44 6.64 -47.90
C ASP A 819 14.45 7.04 -46.42
N SER A 820 14.08 8.29 -46.11
CA SER A 820 13.94 8.76 -44.73
C SER A 820 12.45 8.93 -44.40
N PHE A 821 11.97 8.22 -43.44
CA PHE A 821 10.56 8.22 -42.99
C PHE A 821 10.44 7.75 -41.54
N THR A 822 9.35 8.09 -40.90
CA THR A 822 8.98 7.64 -39.57
C THR A 822 7.70 6.81 -39.65
N ILE A 823 7.65 5.71 -38.91
CA ILE A 823 6.47 4.89 -38.73
C ILE A 823 6.27 4.64 -37.25
N ASN A 824 5.07 4.95 -36.75
CA ASN A 824 4.66 4.48 -35.43
C ASN A 824 3.85 3.18 -35.59
N PHE A 825 4.06 2.22 -34.71
CA PHE A 825 3.38 0.93 -34.86
C PHE A 825 3.04 0.31 -33.50
N LYS A 826 2.06 -0.57 -33.54
CA LYS A 826 1.60 -1.33 -32.37
C LYS A 826 1.19 -2.73 -32.79
N TRP A 827 1.53 -3.71 -31.99
CA TRP A 827 0.99 -5.05 -32.07
C TRP A 827 -0.15 -5.25 -31.07
N ALA A 828 -1.17 -6.01 -31.45
CA ALA A 828 -2.24 -6.43 -30.54
C ALA A 828 -2.71 -7.83 -30.90
N ASP A 829 -2.96 -8.66 -29.91
CA ASP A 829 -3.57 -9.98 -30.09
C ASP A 829 -4.82 -10.10 -29.24
N ASN A 830 -5.86 -10.69 -29.82
CA ASN A 830 -7.11 -11.04 -29.16
C ASN A 830 -7.85 -9.86 -28.47
N ALA A 831 -7.77 -8.66 -29.05
CA ALA A 831 -8.68 -7.56 -28.69
C ALA A 831 -10.15 -8.00 -28.89
N GLN A 832 -11.03 -7.59 -27.98
CA GLN A 832 -12.41 -8.09 -27.91
C GLN A 832 -13.45 -7.09 -28.41
N VAL A 833 -13.14 -5.80 -28.43
CA VAL A 833 -14.08 -4.73 -28.82
C VAL A 833 -13.51 -3.94 -29.98
N ASP A 834 -14.02 -4.23 -31.15
CA ASP A 834 -13.66 -3.54 -32.39
C ASP A 834 -13.90 -2.04 -32.29
N GLY A 835 -12.85 -1.23 -32.53
CA GLY A 835 -12.91 0.23 -32.55
C GLY A 835 -12.94 0.89 -31.16
N ASP A 836 -12.68 0.17 -30.11
CA ASP A 836 -12.51 0.74 -28.76
C ASP A 836 -11.05 0.62 -28.32
N ILE A 837 -10.32 1.73 -28.34
CA ILE A 837 -8.92 1.77 -27.90
C ILE A 837 -8.76 1.44 -26.41
N MET A 838 -9.81 1.67 -25.61
CA MET A 838 -9.78 1.33 -24.19
C MET A 838 -9.75 -0.19 -23.94
N ASP A 839 -10.11 -1.00 -24.93
CA ASP A 839 -10.01 -2.46 -24.88
C ASP A 839 -8.55 -2.93 -24.68
N PHE A 840 -7.58 -2.18 -25.18
CA PHE A 840 -6.15 -2.46 -25.06
C PHE A 840 -5.60 -2.39 -23.62
N TYR A 841 -6.38 -1.93 -22.65
CA TYR A 841 -5.99 -1.95 -21.25
C TYR A 841 -6.35 -3.27 -20.54
N ALA A 842 -7.36 -3.96 -21.04
CA ALA A 842 -7.97 -5.07 -20.30
C ALA A 842 -7.93 -6.42 -21.04
N ASN A 843 -8.01 -6.41 -22.39
CA ASN A 843 -8.19 -7.64 -23.14
C ASN A 843 -7.01 -7.96 -24.05
N GLY A 844 -6.80 -9.27 -24.26
CA GLY A 844 -5.73 -9.76 -25.12
C GLY A 844 -4.34 -9.45 -24.59
N ASP A 845 -3.41 -9.25 -25.53
CA ASP A 845 -2.09 -8.70 -25.29
C ASP A 845 -1.76 -7.59 -26.29
N VAL A 846 -1.05 -6.56 -25.85
CA VAL A 846 -0.69 -5.40 -26.68
C VAL A 846 0.75 -4.94 -26.42
N ALA A 847 1.43 -4.57 -27.47
CA ALA A 847 2.79 -4.07 -27.43
C ALA A 847 2.97 -2.84 -28.33
N PRO A 848 3.25 -1.66 -27.73
CA PRO A 848 3.26 -1.32 -26.30
C PRO A 848 1.83 -1.14 -25.75
N LEU A 849 1.70 -1.01 -24.42
CA LEU A 849 0.40 -0.95 -23.73
C LEU A 849 -0.43 0.30 -24.05
N GLY A 850 -1.74 0.25 -23.86
CA GLY A 850 -2.69 1.35 -24.02
C GLY A 850 -2.60 2.02 -25.39
N ARG A 851 -2.51 3.36 -25.42
CA ARG A 851 -2.37 4.14 -26.66
C ARG A 851 -0.92 4.27 -27.13
N PHE A 852 0.07 3.84 -26.37
CA PHE A 852 1.47 3.94 -26.79
C PHE A 852 1.74 3.17 -28.08
N LYS A 853 2.67 3.70 -28.85
CA LYS A 853 3.18 3.12 -30.10
C LYS A 853 4.70 3.12 -30.06
N TYR A 854 5.32 2.10 -30.63
CA TYR A 854 6.75 2.13 -30.96
C TYR A 854 6.99 3.06 -32.13
N GLN A 855 8.12 3.75 -32.15
CA GLN A 855 8.53 4.61 -33.26
C GLN A 855 9.75 4.01 -33.96
N TYR A 856 9.64 3.84 -35.28
CA TYR A 856 10.73 3.43 -36.16
C TYR A 856 11.11 4.60 -37.05
N GLN A 857 12.37 5.03 -36.97
CA GLN A 857 12.94 6.14 -37.76
C GLN A 857 13.97 5.56 -38.75
N ALA A 858 13.71 5.73 -40.08
CA ALA A 858 14.53 5.22 -41.17
C ALA A 858 15.44 6.27 -41.78
#